data_ea9532b4ad7d260dab7f6b490fe57534
#
_entry.id   ea9532b4ad7d260dab7f6b490fe57534
#
_cell.length_a   1.000
_cell.length_b   1.000
_cell.length_c   1.000
_cell.angle_alpha   90.00
_cell.angle_beta   90.00
_cell.angle_gamma   90.00
#
_symmetry.space_group_name_H-M   'P 1'
#
loop_
_entity.id
_entity.type
_entity.pdbx_description
1 polymer ?
#
loop_
_entity_poly.entity_id
_entity_poly.type
_entity_poly.pdbx_seq_one_letter_code
_entity_poly.pdbx_strand_id
1 'polypeptide(L)'
;MTQPHIPSKEADLFRDSFQVPPPYEAAAYPRIRPRRTLLRNLISPRVLVCVFIGVLLAWHTFLIERETVIRDTARHASPSAHLARFDESLKHCAALKTFPKSPEPETRKFNSRWNAVRGQDKPVVLRNMTFFDGESIAPEPMDIKFEKGLFTELAITASKSISSDGATEHDLHGRFVTPGLVDMHSHHAASLWPALSVTEDENEMTKTYGPLTPMLRILDSLKAYDDATRIIMSGGITTSLILPGSANIMGGEGTVIKNVLKSGELGEYVVEELLLERDIPVEERHRYMKLACGENPKRVYGHTRMANAFILREQFAKAKEHMQKQDEYCESVATVSTLSDEVKDRFVRESGSFPADLKLESTVGMLRGRVSMQNHCYLPEDFETMLRVTGEYGVRVRAFHHALEAWQVPEMLKAYGENVTVATFAEFSLYKFEAYAPSLSAGKILNEHGIPVAYKSDHTAPETNAKYIMFQAGVGHAFHLPEEKALQSVTSIPAKAIDLGYRVGYARPGYDADLVVWDAHPLSIGATPLQVYIDGNPQLKHHIVQESMGKAFNEASTKETFPVKPNMRTELEPEKREAFCSKTAKSKSSFVINGITSTFLENHPQVPTVFRDVSGENFTLVINSGKVACLSSPDKCSSAIAKVASKSDVTTLDLSNGHVLPGLTALTASLGMVEIATEDSTGDGFADPKKDGNDPENLDYAKYGVQLEGKAFARARLGGITRAITPPLSAEGGAFVNGVSVGILTRTDRTLLDGGVFRPEVALHVTIDDKAKESVGTISTVVKKLRKILADGQGKHNETTFGEVASGKLPLVINANNHWDIQQIINIKKDFPDVNIVIQGGAEAPLVALELAKSQIPLILTETRPAPSSYRHRDAVVGPPLTPSVARILSEAGVYFAVAIVTDIMPADYRLHDLALEAAWAAKYANLGDKEAIRLVSGNVEDILGLPKSSDIVVWEGSPLEFGGTVALSFEVDQNDDLEVAACWPHEDDR
;
A
#
# COMPACT_ATOMS: atom_id res chain seq x y z
N MET A 1 18.46 -15.57 -43.33
CA MET A 1 17.33 -15.74 -42.43
C MET A 1 17.16 -14.40 -41.73
N THR A 2 16.22 -13.62 -42.18
CA THR A 2 15.91 -12.24 -41.78
C THR A 2 15.21 -12.25 -40.44
N GLN A 3 15.75 -11.52 -39.45
CA GLN A 3 15.07 -11.23 -38.21
C GLN A 3 13.89 -10.26 -38.47
N PRO A 4 12.72 -10.47 -37.87
CA PRO A 4 11.64 -9.47 -37.95
C PRO A 4 11.93 -8.29 -37.02
N HIS A 5 11.79 -7.09 -37.55
CA HIS A 5 11.74 -5.84 -36.81
C HIS A 5 10.50 -5.82 -35.88
N ILE A 6 10.71 -5.76 -34.59
CA ILE A 6 9.68 -5.45 -33.60
C ILE A 6 9.55 -3.93 -33.52
N PRO A 7 8.35 -3.33 -33.68
CA PRO A 7 8.19 -1.88 -33.56
C PRO A 7 8.32 -1.44 -32.10
N SER A 8 9.06 -0.37 -31.89
CA SER A 8 9.34 0.28 -30.60
C SER A 8 8.15 1.04 -30.02
N LYS A 9 7.08 0.37 -29.62
CA LYS A 9 5.92 0.97 -28.95
C LYS A 9 5.81 0.66 -27.47
N GLU A 10 6.60 -0.26 -26.93
CA GLU A 10 6.50 -0.69 -25.53
C GLU A 10 7.21 0.22 -24.51
N ALA A 11 7.94 1.23 -24.97
CA ALA A 11 8.61 2.17 -24.05
C ALA A 11 7.72 3.32 -23.57
N ASP A 12 6.51 3.44 -24.06
CA ASP A 12 5.65 4.62 -23.83
C ASP A 12 4.63 4.43 -22.68
N LEU A 13 4.32 3.19 -22.26
CA LEU A 13 3.33 2.95 -21.19
C LEU A 13 3.75 3.41 -19.79
N PHE A 14 5.04 3.46 -19.51
CA PHE A 14 5.57 4.10 -18.28
C PHE A 14 6.00 5.55 -18.49
N ARG A 15 6.03 6.03 -19.74
CA ARG A 15 6.34 7.43 -20.04
C ARG A 15 5.17 8.35 -19.81
N ASP A 16 3.95 7.85 -19.91
CA ASP A 16 2.75 8.68 -19.90
C ASP A 16 2.19 8.90 -18.49
N SER A 17 2.52 8.05 -17.52
CA SER A 17 2.22 8.32 -16.11
C SER A 17 3.11 9.41 -15.48
N PHE A 18 4.18 9.82 -16.18
CA PHE A 18 5.04 10.94 -15.80
C PHE A 18 5.32 11.84 -16.99
N GLN A 19 4.28 12.49 -17.52
CA GLN A 19 4.47 13.53 -18.54
C GLN A 19 5.20 14.71 -17.93
N VAL A 20 6.45 14.89 -18.32
CA VAL A 20 7.14 16.17 -18.18
C VAL A 20 6.40 17.16 -19.07
N PRO A 21 5.84 18.26 -18.54
CA PRO A 21 5.23 19.28 -19.38
C PRO A 21 6.26 19.82 -20.37
N PRO A 22 5.86 20.16 -21.61
CA PRO A 22 6.78 20.71 -22.59
C PRO A 22 7.42 21.99 -22.03
N PRO A 23 8.68 22.26 -22.36
CA PRO A 23 9.37 23.45 -21.86
C PRO A 23 8.60 24.70 -22.26
N TYR A 24 8.38 25.59 -21.29
CA TYR A 24 7.76 26.90 -21.50
C TYR A 24 8.36 27.59 -22.73
N GLU A 25 7.54 27.80 -23.76
CA GLU A 25 7.92 28.70 -24.85
C GLU A 25 8.05 30.11 -24.28
N ALA A 26 9.28 30.61 -24.22
CA ALA A 26 9.55 31.99 -23.87
C ALA A 26 8.83 32.87 -24.85
N ALA A 27 8.03 33.80 -24.36
CA ALA A 27 7.32 34.79 -25.11
C ALA A 27 8.26 35.49 -26.12
N ALA A 28 7.92 35.43 -27.39
CA ALA A 28 8.68 35.97 -28.47
C ALA A 28 8.79 37.49 -28.33
N TYR A 29 9.96 38.00 -28.02
CA TYR A 29 10.29 39.41 -28.28
C TYR A 29 10.39 39.67 -29.79
N PRO A 30 9.97 40.83 -30.27
CA PRO A 30 9.92 41.13 -31.70
C PRO A 30 11.32 41.15 -32.32
N ARG A 31 11.52 40.36 -33.36
CA ARG A 31 12.75 40.31 -34.15
C ARG A 31 12.99 41.64 -34.84
N ILE A 32 13.99 42.41 -34.45
CA ILE A 32 14.59 43.46 -35.22
C ILE A 32 15.37 42.79 -36.35
N ARG A 33 14.96 43.02 -37.60
CA ARG A 33 15.71 42.57 -38.78
C ARG A 33 16.98 43.42 -38.94
N PRO A 34 18.17 42.83 -38.97
CA PRO A 34 19.35 43.57 -39.42
C PRO A 34 19.33 43.66 -40.96
N ARG A 35 19.52 44.86 -41.44
CA ARG A 35 19.76 45.13 -42.86
C ARG A 35 21.03 44.36 -43.30
N ARG A 36 20.87 43.53 -44.34
CA ARG A 36 22.02 42.96 -45.09
C ARG A 36 22.72 44.10 -45.82
N THR A 37 23.93 44.38 -45.38
CA THR A 37 24.93 45.11 -46.20
C THR A 37 25.99 44.13 -46.63
N LEU A 38 26.21 44.14 -47.92
CA LEU A 38 27.20 43.44 -48.72
C LEU A 38 28.59 43.46 -48.09
N LEU A 39 29.15 42.33 -47.76
CA LEU A 39 30.56 42.04 -47.74
C LEU A 39 30.76 40.57 -48.10
N ARG A 40 30.53 40.28 -49.36
CA ARG A 40 30.89 39.04 -50.01
C ARG A 40 32.07 39.26 -50.88
N ASN A 41 33.11 38.45 -50.70
CA ASN A 41 34.38 38.40 -51.41
C ASN A 41 35.52 39.13 -50.71
N LEU A 42 36.27 38.43 -49.88
CA LEU A 42 37.76 38.56 -49.73
C LEU A 42 38.35 37.66 -48.62
N ILE A 43 37.82 36.51 -48.37
CA ILE A 43 38.58 35.55 -47.55
C ILE A 43 38.50 34.17 -48.20
N SER A 44 39.63 33.70 -48.71
CA SER A 44 39.73 32.37 -49.30
C SER A 44 39.52 31.29 -48.17
N PRO A 45 38.92 30.11 -48.48
CA PRO A 45 38.77 29.06 -47.48
C PRO A 45 40.03 28.65 -46.73
N ARG A 46 41.20 28.87 -47.34
CA ARG A 46 42.52 28.63 -46.74
C ARG A 46 42.85 29.61 -45.60
N VAL A 47 42.51 30.89 -45.75
CA VAL A 47 42.66 31.88 -44.69
C VAL A 47 41.74 31.61 -43.48
N LEU A 48 40.52 31.19 -43.74
CA LEU A 48 39.57 30.79 -42.69
C LEU A 48 40.08 29.55 -41.90
N VAL A 49 40.65 28.55 -42.59
CA VAL A 49 41.24 27.36 -41.95
C VAL A 49 42.49 27.76 -41.13
N CYS A 50 43.34 28.63 -41.66
CA CYS A 50 44.52 29.12 -40.90
C CYS A 50 44.13 29.96 -39.68
N VAL A 51 43.07 30.77 -39.77
CA VAL A 51 42.54 31.55 -38.64
C VAL A 51 41.90 30.62 -37.61
N PHE A 52 41.14 29.58 -38.03
CA PHE A 52 40.55 28.61 -37.16
C PHE A 52 41.61 27.76 -36.43
N ILE A 53 42.67 27.31 -37.17
CA ILE A 53 43.81 26.60 -36.54
C ILE A 53 44.58 27.54 -35.60
N GLY A 54 44.79 28.80 -35.95
CA GLY A 54 45.40 29.78 -35.07
C GLY A 54 44.61 30.04 -33.79
N VAL A 55 43.27 30.12 -33.89
CA VAL A 55 42.34 30.26 -32.75
C VAL A 55 42.36 28.99 -31.88
N LEU A 56 42.40 27.81 -32.49
CA LEU A 56 42.49 26.54 -31.75
C LEU A 56 43.84 26.40 -31.05
N LEU A 57 44.95 26.79 -31.69
CA LEU A 57 46.28 26.80 -31.06
C LEU A 57 46.35 27.81 -29.93
N ALA A 58 45.84 29.02 -30.13
CA ALA A 58 45.74 30.04 -29.08
C ALA A 58 44.87 29.63 -27.91
N TRP A 59 43.75 28.94 -28.21
CA TRP A 59 42.89 28.35 -27.18
C TRP A 59 43.59 27.22 -26.42
N HIS A 60 44.33 26.36 -27.13
CA HIS A 60 45.08 25.27 -26.54
C HIS A 60 46.22 25.78 -25.67
N THR A 61 46.95 26.77 -26.15
CA THR A 61 48.03 27.44 -25.34
C THR A 61 47.45 28.19 -24.14
N PHE A 62 46.30 28.88 -24.32
CA PHE A 62 45.58 29.52 -23.22
C PHE A 62 45.08 28.50 -22.15
N LEU A 63 44.61 27.34 -22.59
CA LEU A 63 44.22 26.27 -21.65
C LEU A 63 45.45 25.69 -20.94
N ILE A 64 46.58 25.48 -21.64
CA ILE A 64 47.83 24.99 -21.01
C ILE A 64 48.39 26.05 -20.07
N GLU A 65 48.42 27.33 -20.46
CA GLU A 65 48.83 28.41 -19.56
C GLU A 65 47.88 28.55 -18.36
N ARG A 66 46.58 28.40 -18.55
CA ARG A 66 45.62 28.41 -17.45
C ARG A 66 45.82 27.22 -16.51
N GLU A 67 46.07 25.99 -17.02
CA GLU A 67 46.41 24.85 -16.19
C GLU A 67 47.76 25.01 -15.46
N THR A 68 48.75 25.56 -16.13
CA THR A 68 50.05 25.83 -15.49
C THR A 68 49.95 26.94 -14.45
N VAL A 69 49.22 28.01 -14.73
CA VAL A 69 49.00 29.10 -13.75
C VAL A 69 48.17 28.60 -12.56
N ILE A 70 47.15 27.73 -12.78
CA ILE A 70 46.42 27.13 -11.71
C ILE A 70 47.29 26.17 -10.89
N ARG A 71 48.15 25.37 -11.55
CA ARG A 71 49.12 24.50 -10.88
C ARG A 71 50.20 25.31 -10.12
N ASP A 72 50.70 26.40 -10.72
CA ASP A 72 51.70 27.25 -10.07
C ASP A 72 51.11 28.10 -8.93
N THR A 73 49.88 28.64 -9.10
CA THR A 73 49.22 29.32 -7.96
C THR A 73 48.86 28.35 -6.83
N ALA A 74 48.50 27.10 -7.15
CA ALA A 74 48.34 26.06 -6.12
C ALA A 74 49.66 25.67 -5.45
N ARG A 75 50.80 25.70 -6.19
CA ARG A 75 52.17 25.48 -5.64
C ARG A 75 52.69 26.64 -4.79
N HIS A 76 52.15 27.85 -4.97
CA HIS A 76 52.54 29.06 -4.22
C HIS A 76 51.48 29.46 -3.17
N ALA A 77 50.46 28.58 -2.86
CA ALA A 77 49.63 28.81 -1.69
C ALA A 77 50.52 28.91 -0.42
N SER A 78 50.16 29.81 0.49
CA SER A 78 50.94 29.99 1.72
C SER A 78 51.04 28.69 2.50
N PRO A 79 52.13 28.44 3.23
CA PRO A 79 52.25 27.28 4.10
C PRO A 79 51.08 27.10 5.05
N SER A 80 50.48 28.17 5.51
CA SER A 80 49.25 28.13 6.35
C SER A 80 48.04 27.55 5.62
N ALA A 81 47.91 27.76 4.30
CA ALA A 81 46.81 27.16 3.52
C ALA A 81 47.01 25.66 3.27
N HIS A 82 48.23 25.20 3.10
CA HIS A 82 48.52 23.77 2.99
C HIS A 82 48.34 23.04 4.33
N LEU A 83 48.75 23.64 5.44
CA LEU A 83 48.51 23.09 6.77
C LEU A 83 47.02 22.98 7.08
N ALA A 84 46.20 24.00 6.72
CA ALA A 84 44.76 23.93 6.87
C ALA A 84 44.15 22.77 6.04
N ARG A 85 44.63 22.54 4.80
CA ARG A 85 44.21 21.38 4.00
C ARG A 85 44.68 20.06 4.58
N PHE A 86 45.83 20.01 5.23
CA PHE A 86 46.28 18.82 5.92
C PHE A 86 45.38 18.49 7.11
N ASP A 87 45.02 19.49 7.91
CA ASP A 87 44.11 19.33 9.04
C ASP A 87 42.70 18.90 8.57
N GLU A 88 42.24 19.43 7.44
CA GLU A 88 40.99 18.99 6.80
C GLU A 88 41.08 17.51 6.35
N SER A 89 42.22 17.12 5.75
CA SER A 89 42.45 15.72 5.38
C SER A 89 42.45 14.78 6.59
N LEU A 90 43.04 15.20 7.73
CA LEU A 90 42.97 14.44 8.99
C LEU A 90 41.51 14.25 9.47
N LYS A 91 40.70 15.31 9.37
CA LYS A 91 39.27 15.21 9.72
C LYS A 91 38.54 14.24 8.80
N HIS A 92 38.74 14.29 7.49
CA HIS A 92 38.18 13.35 6.54
C HIS A 92 38.58 11.90 6.84
N CYS A 93 39.87 11.65 7.10
CA CYS A 93 40.37 10.33 7.46
C CYS A 93 39.81 9.82 8.79
N ALA A 94 39.62 10.71 9.77
CA ALA A 94 38.93 10.36 11.03
C ALA A 94 37.48 10.01 10.79
N ALA A 95 36.78 10.79 9.97
CA ALA A 95 35.38 10.55 9.62
C ALA A 95 35.15 9.19 8.93
N LEU A 96 36.10 8.67 8.13
CA LEU A 96 36.03 7.33 7.55
C LEU A 96 35.94 6.20 8.59
N LYS A 97 36.42 6.45 9.80
CA LYS A 97 36.44 5.48 10.91
C LYS A 97 35.29 5.67 11.91
N THR A 98 34.45 6.67 11.69
CA THR A 98 33.30 6.96 12.52
C THR A 98 32.10 6.11 12.05
N PHE A 99 31.47 5.40 12.97
CA PHE A 99 30.26 4.60 12.71
C PHE A 99 29.10 5.14 13.54
N PRO A 100 27.86 4.90 13.10
CA PRO A 100 26.68 5.18 13.90
C PRO A 100 26.79 4.56 15.29
N LYS A 101 26.30 5.28 16.31
CA LYS A 101 26.31 4.81 17.69
C LYS A 101 24.92 4.39 18.12
N SER A 102 24.83 3.18 18.66
CA SER A 102 23.61 2.66 19.28
C SER A 102 23.88 2.48 20.80
N PRO A 103 23.64 3.56 21.61
CA PRO A 103 23.87 3.47 23.04
C PRO A 103 22.85 2.50 23.68
N GLU A 104 23.30 1.82 24.76
CA GLU A 104 22.39 0.99 25.56
C GLU A 104 21.21 1.83 26.05
N PRO A 105 19.95 1.39 25.88
CA PRO A 105 18.76 2.18 26.22
C PRO A 105 18.78 2.72 27.64
N GLU A 106 19.17 1.90 28.62
CA GLU A 106 19.17 2.24 30.05
C GLU A 106 20.17 3.37 30.41
N THR A 107 21.11 3.65 29.51
CA THR A 107 22.09 4.74 29.72
C THR A 107 21.55 6.10 29.30
N ARG A 108 20.46 6.13 28.54
CA ARG A 108 19.83 7.34 28.04
C ARG A 108 19.07 8.08 29.16
N LYS A 109 19.35 9.37 29.33
CA LYS A 109 18.78 10.24 30.37
C LYS A 109 17.64 11.13 29.87
N PHE A 110 17.62 11.41 28.57
CA PHE A 110 16.62 12.23 27.88
C PHE A 110 16.61 11.90 26.40
N ASN A 111 15.49 12.18 25.75
CA ASN A 111 15.40 12.11 24.30
C ASN A 111 15.93 13.45 23.73
N SER A 112 16.91 13.39 22.81
CA SER A 112 17.50 14.57 22.16
C SER A 112 16.46 15.41 21.39
N ARG A 113 15.38 14.79 20.98
CA ARG A 113 14.26 15.45 20.30
C ARG A 113 13.32 16.19 21.26
N TRP A 114 13.35 15.84 22.54
CA TRP A 114 12.48 16.49 23.54
C TRP A 114 12.90 17.95 23.73
N ASN A 115 11.90 18.85 23.73
CA ASN A 115 12.09 20.28 23.92
C ASN A 115 11.12 20.79 24.99
N ALA A 116 11.66 21.50 26.00
CA ALA A 116 10.88 22.05 27.11
C ALA A 116 9.76 23.03 26.67
N VAL A 117 9.89 23.69 25.52
CA VAL A 117 8.88 24.61 24.98
C VAL A 117 7.69 23.85 24.34
N ARG A 118 7.90 22.61 23.89
CA ARG A 118 6.92 21.80 23.18
C ARG A 118 6.54 20.52 23.91
N GLY A 119 7.41 20.07 24.80
CA GLY A 119 7.20 18.86 25.58
C GLY A 119 6.26 19.08 26.74
N GLN A 120 5.68 18.01 27.25
CA GLN A 120 4.93 18.04 28.50
C GLN A 120 5.88 18.35 29.66
N ASP A 121 5.62 19.41 30.38
CA ASP A 121 6.40 19.81 31.55
C ASP A 121 6.29 18.81 32.71
N LYS A 122 5.22 18.00 32.72
CA LYS A 122 4.96 17.01 33.76
C LYS A 122 5.16 15.59 33.23
N PRO A 123 5.68 14.67 34.06
CA PRO A 123 5.64 13.25 33.74
C PRO A 123 4.21 12.78 33.47
N VAL A 124 4.05 11.75 32.66
CA VAL A 124 2.78 11.09 32.39
C VAL A 124 2.82 9.67 32.93
N VAL A 125 1.77 9.25 33.62
CA VAL A 125 1.58 7.88 34.07
C VAL A 125 0.32 7.31 33.44
N LEU A 126 0.45 6.23 32.66
CA LEU A 126 -0.66 5.44 32.13
C LEU A 126 -0.82 4.20 32.99
N ARG A 127 -2.04 3.91 33.43
CA ARG A 127 -2.34 2.80 34.34
C ARG A 127 -3.30 1.80 33.74
N ASN A 128 -3.21 0.58 34.27
CA ASN A 128 -4.18 -0.49 34.05
C ASN A 128 -4.40 -0.77 32.55
N MET A 129 -3.33 -1.15 31.85
CA MET A 129 -3.37 -1.43 30.42
C MET A 129 -3.03 -2.89 30.10
N THR A 130 -3.66 -3.48 29.09
CA THR A 130 -3.15 -4.65 28.38
C THR A 130 -1.95 -4.19 27.54
N PHE A 131 -0.79 -4.79 27.74
CA PHE A 131 0.45 -4.20 27.28
C PHE A 131 1.31 -5.15 26.45
N PHE A 132 1.66 -4.69 25.25
CA PHE A 132 2.70 -5.29 24.42
C PHE A 132 3.94 -4.40 24.46
N ASP A 133 5.08 -4.93 24.87
CA ASP A 133 6.29 -4.15 25.11
C ASP A 133 7.20 -3.98 23.87
N GLY A 134 6.80 -4.59 22.73
CA GLY A 134 7.59 -4.70 21.50
C GLY A 134 8.16 -6.11 21.28
N GLU A 135 8.06 -7.00 22.26
CA GLU A 135 8.53 -8.37 22.15
C GLU A 135 7.47 -9.40 22.58
N SER A 136 6.78 -9.13 23.68
CA SER A 136 5.75 -10.02 24.22
C SER A 136 4.59 -9.22 24.84
N ILE A 137 3.45 -9.90 24.96
CA ILE A 137 2.28 -9.36 25.66
C ILE A 137 2.41 -9.71 27.13
N ALA A 138 2.32 -8.68 28.00
CA ALA A 138 2.37 -8.88 29.44
C ALA A 138 1.16 -9.72 29.90
N PRO A 139 1.38 -10.74 30.77
CA PRO A 139 0.30 -11.60 31.25
C PRO A 139 -0.64 -10.91 32.25
N GLU A 140 -0.22 -9.79 32.83
CA GLU A 140 -0.96 -9.01 33.81
C GLU A 140 -1.04 -7.54 33.37
N PRO A 141 -2.06 -6.78 33.81
CA PRO A 141 -2.16 -5.35 33.54
C PRO A 141 -0.92 -4.58 34.02
N MET A 142 -0.48 -3.63 33.20
CA MET A 142 0.76 -2.87 33.43
C MET A 142 0.47 -1.37 33.60
N ASP A 143 1.38 -0.72 34.31
CA ASP A 143 1.51 0.75 34.43
C ASP A 143 2.83 1.18 33.80
N ILE A 144 2.84 2.32 33.11
CA ILE A 144 4.06 2.90 32.53
C ILE A 144 4.14 4.39 32.83
N LYS A 145 5.38 4.88 33.06
CA LYS A 145 5.68 6.30 33.23
C LYS A 145 6.69 6.75 32.19
N PHE A 146 6.47 7.95 31.68
CA PHE A 146 7.43 8.61 30.80
C PHE A 146 7.60 10.08 31.12
N GLU A 147 8.81 10.57 30.89
CA GLU A 147 9.24 11.94 31.16
C GLU A 147 10.36 12.33 30.18
N LYS A 148 10.36 13.60 29.75
CA LYS A 148 11.41 14.14 28.84
C LYS A 148 11.63 13.28 27.59
N GLY A 149 10.54 12.76 27.05
CA GLY A 149 10.55 11.97 25.82
C GLY A 149 11.05 10.54 25.93
N LEU A 150 11.29 10.03 27.15
CA LEU A 150 11.69 8.63 27.40
C LEU A 150 10.74 7.91 28.36
N PHE A 151 10.60 6.60 28.17
CA PHE A 151 10.05 5.74 29.23
C PHE A 151 11.03 5.68 30.40
N THR A 152 10.51 5.81 31.61
CA THR A 152 11.31 5.84 32.84
C THR A 152 11.02 4.69 33.78
N GLU A 153 9.75 4.27 33.89
CA GLU A 153 9.33 3.19 34.80
C GLU A 153 8.26 2.32 34.11
N LEU A 154 8.31 1.02 34.40
CA LEU A 154 7.32 0.01 33.99
C LEU A 154 7.06 -0.92 35.17
N ALA A 155 5.80 -1.18 35.50
CA ALA A 155 5.45 -2.06 36.63
C ALA A 155 4.10 -2.77 36.40
N ILE A 156 3.93 -3.94 37.04
CA ILE A 156 2.63 -4.62 37.12
C ILE A 156 1.70 -3.78 38.02
N THR A 157 0.52 -3.46 37.55
CA THR A 157 -0.47 -2.60 38.24
C THR A 157 -0.75 -3.09 39.66
N ALA A 158 -0.92 -4.41 39.85
CA ALA A 158 -1.24 -4.99 41.16
C ALA A 158 -0.07 -5.08 42.13
N SER A 159 1.20 -5.05 41.65
CA SER A 159 2.36 -5.37 42.47
C SER A 159 3.17 -4.18 42.92
N LYS A 160 3.27 -3.11 42.16
CA LYS A 160 4.07 -1.92 42.47
C LYS A 160 3.40 -0.67 41.93
N SER A 161 3.00 0.24 42.82
CA SER A 161 2.51 1.55 42.41
C SER A 161 3.67 2.43 41.93
N ILE A 162 3.63 2.87 40.67
CA ILE A 162 4.47 3.94 40.16
C ILE A 162 4.00 5.25 40.80
N SER A 163 4.94 6.07 41.34
CA SER A 163 4.58 7.37 41.91
C SER A 163 4.04 8.32 40.86
N SER A 164 2.87 8.89 41.12
CA SER A 164 2.25 9.95 40.33
C SER A 164 2.53 11.35 40.83
N ASP A 165 3.46 11.51 41.78
CA ASP A 165 3.78 12.84 42.32
C ASP A 165 4.20 13.81 41.21
N GLY A 166 3.41 14.85 41.02
CA GLY A 166 3.63 15.85 39.96
C GLY A 166 3.32 15.41 38.54
N ALA A 167 2.88 14.16 38.33
CA ALA A 167 2.55 13.60 37.02
C ALA A 167 1.08 13.84 36.60
N THR A 168 0.81 13.82 35.33
CA THR A 168 -0.53 13.65 34.76
C THR A 168 -0.84 12.16 34.70
N GLU A 169 -1.95 11.73 35.28
CA GLU A 169 -2.32 10.33 35.38
C GLU A 169 -3.56 10.03 34.54
N HIS A 170 -3.52 8.89 33.80
CA HIS A 170 -4.65 8.39 33.04
C HIS A 170 -4.85 6.88 33.30
N ASP A 171 -6.04 6.49 33.77
CA ASP A 171 -6.45 5.09 33.83
C ASP A 171 -6.97 4.65 32.44
N LEU A 172 -6.43 3.59 31.90
CA LEU A 172 -6.77 3.07 30.58
C LEU A 172 -7.85 1.97 30.62
N HIS A 173 -8.28 1.57 31.83
CA HIS A 173 -9.38 0.59 32.00
C HIS A 173 -9.19 -0.72 31.21
N GLY A 174 -7.99 -1.26 31.15
CA GLY A 174 -7.65 -2.51 30.46
C GLY A 174 -7.38 -2.39 28.97
N ARG A 175 -7.40 -1.19 28.36
CA ARG A 175 -7.16 -1.00 26.93
C ARG A 175 -5.81 -1.49 26.48
N PHE A 176 -5.75 -1.94 25.23
CA PHE A 176 -4.50 -2.40 24.63
C PHE A 176 -3.56 -1.23 24.30
N VAL A 177 -2.30 -1.40 24.66
CA VAL A 177 -1.25 -0.42 24.39
C VAL A 177 -0.08 -1.14 23.71
N THR A 178 0.42 -0.52 22.62
CA THR A 178 1.62 -0.96 21.91
C THR A 178 2.67 0.14 21.89
N PRO A 179 3.96 -0.19 21.65
CA PRO A 179 4.91 0.82 21.18
C PRO A 179 4.38 1.54 19.95
N GLY A 180 4.90 2.72 19.65
CA GLY A 180 4.67 3.39 18.39
C GLY A 180 5.06 2.49 17.21
N LEU A 181 4.22 2.43 16.18
CA LEU A 181 4.47 1.63 14.99
C LEU A 181 5.61 2.22 14.17
N VAL A 182 6.35 1.34 13.50
CA VAL A 182 7.50 1.67 12.66
C VAL A 182 7.24 1.17 11.24
N ASP A 183 7.20 2.08 10.29
CA ASP A 183 7.12 1.77 8.87
C ASP A 183 8.51 1.89 8.23
N MET A 184 9.09 0.77 7.82
CA MET A 184 10.44 0.76 7.26
C MET A 184 10.50 1.01 5.75
N HIS A 185 9.38 1.39 5.13
CA HIS A 185 9.35 1.71 3.70
C HIS A 185 8.16 2.61 3.37
N SER A 186 8.43 3.89 3.22
CA SER A 186 7.45 4.91 2.84
C SER A 186 8.08 5.94 1.92
N HIS A 187 7.24 6.71 1.20
CA HIS A 187 7.66 7.79 0.30
C HIS A 187 6.99 9.12 0.64
N HIS A 188 6.13 9.17 1.69
CA HIS A 188 5.51 10.43 2.09
C HIS A 188 6.55 11.49 2.46
N ALA A 189 6.17 12.74 2.46
CA ALA A 189 7.04 13.91 2.54
C ALA A 189 7.98 14.11 1.33
N ALA A 190 8.28 13.09 0.51
CA ALA A 190 8.93 13.23 -0.80
C ALA A 190 7.88 13.30 -1.93
N SER A 191 6.84 12.46 -1.85
CA SER A 191 5.63 12.52 -2.67
C SER A 191 4.45 12.89 -1.76
N LEU A 192 3.90 14.10 -1.94
CA LEU A 192 2.92 14.68 -1.00
C LEU A 192 1.50 14.18 -1.23
N TRP A 193 0.68 14.25 -0.20
CA TRP A 193 -0.77 14.26 -0.33
C TRP A 193 -1.34 15.68 -0.07
N PRO A 194 -2.21 16.19 -0.97
CA PRO A 194 -2.55 15.65 -2.29
C PRO A 194 -1.39 15.75 -3.30
N ALA A 195 -1.22 14.72 -4.10
CA ALA A 195 -0.16 14.64 -5.10
C ALA A 195 -0.35 15.70 -6.20
N LEU A 196 0.78 16.33 -6.56
CA LEU A 196 0.94 17.20 -7.72
C LEU A 196 2.27 16.85 -8.39
N SER A 197 2.32 16.80 -9.71
CA SER A 197 3.54 16.40 -10.43
C SER A 197 4.79 17.21 -10.05
N VAL A 198 4.63 18.47 -9.63
CA VAL A 198 5.72 19.32 -9.14
C VAL A 198 6.20 18.97 -7.74
N THR A 199 5.47 18.15 -6.99
CA THR A 199 5.80 17.75 -5.62
C THR A 199 6.21 16.27 -5.49
N GLU A 200 6.29 15.55 -6.61
CA GLU A 200 6.72 14.16 -6.68
C GLU A 200 8.22 14.08 -6.94
N ASP A 201 8.99 13.90 -5.87
CA ASP A 201 10.46 13.92 -5.90
C ASP A 201 11.08 12.60 -5.39
N GLU A 202 10.35 11.50 -5.45
CA GLU A 202 10.85 10.21 -4.95
C GLU A 202 11.78 9.48 -5.93
N ASN A 203 11.65 9.71 -7.25
CA ASN A 203 12.43 9.05 -8.29
C ASN A 203 13.14 10.04 -9.21
N GLU A 204 14.46 9.92 -9.36
CA GLU A 204 15.24 10.65 -10.35
C GLU A 204 15.49 9.75 -11.58
N MET A 205 14.70 9.92 -12.64
CA MET A 205 14.72 9.07 -13.82
C MET A 205 15.31 9.76 -15.06
N THR A 206 15.91 10.93 -14.91
CA THR A 206 16.43 11.66 -16.08
C THR A 206 17.62 10.95 -16.72
N LYS A 207 17.72 11.04 -18.04
CA LYS A 207 18.84 10.48 -18.81
C LYS A 207 20.21 11.05 -18.38
N THR A 208 20.23 12.21 -17.75
CA THR A 208 21.45 12.86 -17.25
C THR A 208 22.13 12.04 -16.17
N TYR A 209 21.36 11.43 -15.27
CA TYR A 209 21.88 10.66 -14.15
C TYR A 209 21.89 9.15 -14.44
N GLY A 210 20.96 8.64 -15.25
CA GLY A 210 20.82 7.22 -15.57
C GLY A 210 20.38 6.38 -14.36
N PRO A 211 20.63 5.04 -14.40
CA PRO A 211 20.11 4.10 -13.40
C PRO A 211 20.89 4.07 -12.08
N LEU A 212 21.97 4.83 -11.94
CA LEU A 212 22.82 4.89 -10.75
C LEU A 212 22.85 6.31 -10.17
N THR A 213 22.11 6.50 -9.10
CA THR A 213 22.00 7.79 -8.40
C THR A 213 22.36 7.69 -6.91
N PRO A 214 23.45 6.96 -6.53
CA PRO A 214 23.78 6.77 -5.11
C PRO A 214 24.15 8.08 -4.38
N MET A 215 24.45 9.15 -5.11
CA MET A 215 24.80 10.46 -4.56
C MET A 215 23.59 11.31 -4.19
N LEU A 216 22.38 10.91 -4.56
CA LEU A 216 21.17 11.63 -4.19
C LEU A 216 20.71 11.24 -2.79
N ARG A 217 20.06 12.15 -2.11
CA ARG A 217 19.54 11.96 -0.75
C ARG A 217 18.09 12.40 -0.71
N ILE A 218 17.20 11.52 -0.27
CA ILE A 218 15.77 11.84 -0.12
C ILE A 218 15.57 13.03 0.83
N LEU A 219 16.48 13.23 1.78
CA LEU A 219 16.49 14.36 2.71
C LEU A 219 16.38 15.72 2.01
N ASP A 220 16.99 15.86 0.82
CA ASP A 220 17.03 17.11 0.05
C ASP A 220 15.69 17.42 -0.65
N SER A 221 14.79 16.43 -0.74
CA SER A 221 13.46 16.54 -1.34
C SER A 221 12.31 16.56 -0.32
N LEU A 222 12.58 16.34 0.97
CA LEU A 222 11.51 16.28 1.99
C LEU A 222 10.76 17.60 2.17
N LYS A 223 9.47 17.49 2.33
CA LYS A 223 8.55 18.60 2.57
C LYS A 223 7.87 18.40 3.92
N ALA A 224 8.33 19.16 4.91
CA ALA A 224 7.88 19.02 6.31
C ALA A 224 6.40 19.43 6.56
N TYR A 225 5.71 19.89 5.54
CA TYR A 225 4.29 20.31 5.60
C TYR A 225 3.34 19.26 4.98
N ASP A 226 3.81 18.07 4.63
CA ASP A 226 2.97 17.03 4.06
C ASP A 226 1.88 16.57 5.04
N ASP A 227 0.60 16.76 4.68
CA ASP A 227 -0.53 16.36 5.53
C ASP A 227 -0.65 14.83 5.67
N ALA A 228 -0.07 14.05 4.75
CA ALA A 228 0.04 12.60 4.89
C ALA A 228 0.71 12.21 6.21
N THR A 229 1.71 12.97 6.67
CA THR A 229 2.36 12.74 7.97
C THR A 229 1.37 12.69 9.13
N ARG A 230 0.39 13.62 9.17
CA ARG A 230 -0.68 13.65 10.19
C ARG A 230 -1.63 12.47 10.06
N ILE A 231 -1.96 12.11 8.82
CA ILE A 231 -2.86 10.99 8.52
C ILE A 231 -2.21 9.68 8.95
N ILE A 232 -0.95 9.46 8.59
CA ILE A 232 -0.14 8.29 8.93
C ILE A 232 0.01 8.16 10.45
N MET A 233 0.40 9.24 11.12
CA MET A 233 0.51 9.29 12.58
C MET A 233 -0.80 8.87 13.26
N SER A 234 -1.95 9.26 12.72
CA SER A 234 -3.24 8.93 13.31
C SER A 234 -3.57 7.42 13.29
N GLY A 235 -2.86 6.64 12.49
CA GLY A 235 -2.89 5.18 12.48
C GLY A 235 -1.95 4.53 13.50
N GLY A 236 -1.19 5.33 14.26
CA GLY A 236 -0.25 4.83 15.25
C GLY A 236 1.20 4.77 14.78
N ILE A 237 1.50 5.13 13.54
CA ILE A 237 2.86 5.09 12.99
C ILE A 237 3.62 6.32 13.48
N THR A 238 4.57 6.11 14.38
CA THR A 238 5.38 7.18 15.00
C THR A 238 6.68 7.43 14.27
N THR A 239 7.19 6.43 13.56
CA THR A 239 8.50 6.45 12.88
C THR A 239 8.39 5.86 11.50
N SER A 240 8.98 6.52 10.49
CA SER A 240 9.03 6.02 9.11
C SER A 240 10.43 6.19 8.51
N LEU A 241 10.89 5.15 7.79
CA LEU A 241 12.03 5.26 6.87
C LEU A 241 11.51 5.74 5.52
N ILE A 242 11.87 6.96 5.15
CA ILE A 242 11.57 7.52 3.84
C ILE A 242 12.68 7.12 2.88
N LEU A 243 12.29 6.42 1.81
CA LEU A 243 13.20 5.90 0.80
C LEU A 243 12.96 6.59 -0.54
N PRO A 244 14.00 6.71 -1.39
CA PRO A 244 13.78 6.90 -2.82
C PRO A 244 12.95 5.76 -3.41
N GLY A 245 12.24 6.02 -4.50
CA GLY A 245 11.51 4.99 -5.25
C GLY A 245 12.43 3.93 -5.87
N SER A 246 11.84 2.98 -6.58
CA SER A 246 12.55 1.78 -7.08
C SER A 246 12.83 1.81 -8.59
N ALA A 247 12.73 2.96 -9.24
CA ALA A 247 13.03 3.11 -10.65
C ALA A 247 14.50 2.80 -11.01
N ASN A 248 15.44 3.13 -10.10
CA ASN A 248 16.88 3.06 -10.30
C ASN A 248 17.50 1.83 -9.66
N ILE A 249 18.58 1.29 -10.27
CA ILE A 249 19.40 0.21 -9.68
C ILE A 249 19.97 0.64 -8.32
N MET A 250 20.44 1.91 -8.21
CA MET A 250 20.70 2.61 -6.95
C MET A 250 19.95 3.93 -6.98
N GLY A 251 18.92 4.08 -6.13
CA GLY A 251 18.01 5.23 -6.13
C GLY A 251 18.51 6.42 -5.30
N GLY A 252 19.41 6.18 -4.34
CA GLY A 252 19.90 7.21 -3.42
C GLY A 252 19.69 6.84 -1.95
N GLU A 253 20.07 7.75 -1.06
CA GLU A 253 19.97 7.54 0.39
C GLU A 253 18.59 7.90 0.94
N GLY A 254 18.07 6.99 1.78
CA GLY A 254 16.87 7.20 2.60
C GLY A 254 17.20 7.90 3.92
N THR A 255 16.15 8.32 4.63
CA THR A 255 16.27 8.94 5.96
C THR A 255 15.10 8.53 6.86
N VAL A 256 15.31 8.47 8.17
CA VAL A 256 14.28 8.13 9.15
C VAL A 256 13.72 9.40 9.79
N ILE A 257 12.39 9.50 9.80
CA ILE A 257 11.67 10.61 10.41
C ILE A 257 10.73 10.14 11.52
N LYS A 258 10.39 11.07 12.43
CA LYS A 258 9.22 10.96 13.32
C LYS A 258 8.03 11.61 12.64
N ASN A 259 6.87 10.96 12.69
CA ASN A 259 5.64 11.44 12.07
C ASN A 259 4.95 12.52 12.92
N VAL A 260 5.61 13.65 13.09
CA VAL A 260 5.12 14.81 13.84
C VAL A 260 4.91 15.97 12.89
N LEU A 261 3.67 16.45 12.79
CA LEU A 261 3.39 17.68 12.06
C LEU A 261 3.36 18.87 13.05
N LYS A 262 4.19 19.88 12.78
CA LYS A 262 4.22 21.09 13.59
C LYS A 262 2.90 21.86 13.43
N SER A 263 2.24 22.21 14.51
CA SER A 263 1.06 23.08 14.46
C SER A 263 1.45 24.48 14.00
N GLY A 264 0.89 24.90 12.86
CA GLY A 264 1.32 26.03 12.05
C GLY A 264 0.98 27.43 12.58
N GLU A 265 1.19 27.75 13.86
CA GLU A 265 0.94 29.14 14.30
C GLU A 265 1.90 30.18 13.71
N LEU A 266 3.05 29.80 13.16
CA LEU A 266 4.01 30.71 12.49
C LEU A 266 4.87 30.06 11.39
N GLY A 267 4.37 29.02 10.67
CA GLY A 267 4.95 28.62 9.39
C GLY A 267 6.40 28.12 9.36
N GLU A 268 7.01 27.80 10.48
CA GLU A 268 8.34 27.22 10.50
C GLU A 268 8.30 25.69 10.32
N TYR A 269 8.13 25.27 9.08
CA TYR A 269 8.33 23.88 8.71
C TYR A 269 9.82 23.64 8.46
N VAL A 270 10.48 22.93 9.37
CA VAL A 270 11.90 22.64 9.29
C VAL A 270 12.10 21.14 9.24
N VAL A 271 12.67 20.64 8.13
CA VAL A 271 12.91 19.21 7.90
C VAL A 271 13.76 18.58 9.01
N GLU A 272 14.78 19.28 9.50
CA GLU A 272 15.63 18.80 10.61
C GLU A 272 14.83 18.43 11.86
N GLU A 273 13.65 19.05 12.09
CA GLU A 273 12.78 18.70 13.22
C GLU A 273 12.06 17.38 13.04
N LEU A 274 11.91 16.88 11.81
CA LEU A 274 11.34 15.57 11.54
C LEU A 274 12.34 14.44 11.79
N LEU A 275 13.64 14.69 11.62
CA LEU A 275 14.66 13.64 11.68
C LEU A 275 14.64 12.94 13.03
N LEU A 276 14.61 11.62 13.01
CA LEU A 276 14.67 10.82 14.24
C LEU A 276 16.03 11.04 14.95
N GLU A 277 17.11 11.13 14.20
CA GLU A 277 18.46 11.36 14.71
C GLU A 277 18.85 12.86 14.76
N ARG A 278 17.85 13.73 14.95
CA ARG A 278 18.09 15.15 15.23
C ARG A 278 19.11 15.30 16.36
N ASP A 279 19.96 16.31 16.26
CA ASP A 279 21.02 16.64 17.23
C ASP A 279 22.13 15.57 17.38
N ILE A 280 22.13 14.51 16.54
CA ILE A 280 23.27 13.60 16.39
C ILE A 280 24.18 14.14 15.28
N PRO A 281 25.51 14.19 15.48
CA PRO A 281 26.44 14.59 14.42
C PRO A 281 26.22 13.79 13.14
N VAL A 282 26.25 14.44 11.98
CA VAL A 282 25.93 13.82 10.69
C VAL A 282 26.80 12.57 10.42
N GLU A 283 28.04 12.57 10.88
CA GLU A 283 28.98 11.47 10.70
C GLU A 283 28.64 10.24 11.55
N GLU A 284 27.81 10.40 12.58
CA GLU A 284 27.35 9.37 13.51
C GLU A 284 25.91 8.92 13.24
N ARG A 285 25.21 9.50 12.25
CA ARG A 285 23.84 9.12 11.87
C ARG A 285 23.82 7.83 11.04
N HIS A 286 22.76 7.05 11.19
CA HIS A 286 22.51 5.89 10.33
C HIS A 286 22.14 6.35 8.91
N ARG A 287 22.65 5.64 7.92
CA ARG A 287 22.47 5.94 6.50
C ARG A 287 21.95 4.71 5.77
N TYR A 288 21.06 4.89 4.81
CA TYR A 288 20.34 3.81 4.14
C TYR A 288 20.41 4.02 2.63
N MET A 289 20.92 3.03 1.90
CA MET A 289 20.93 3.08 0.43
C MET A 289 19.76 2.28 -0.10
N LYS A 290 18.89 2.93 -0.89
CA LYS A 290 17.85 2.25 -1.65
C LYS A 290 18.42 1.68 -2.94
N LEU A 291 18.25 0.38 -3.14
CA LEU A 291 18.54 -0.31 -4.40
C LEU A 291 17.25 -0.94 -4.94
N ALA A 292 17.27 -1.27 -6.24
CA ALA A 292 16.24 -2.08 -6.86
C ALA A 292 16.85 -3.08 -7.85
N CYS A 293 16.26 -4.27 -7.87
CA CYS A 293 16.48 -5.31 -8.87
C CYS A 293 15.19 -5.53 -9.70
N GLY A 294 15.21 -6.50 -10.59
CA GLY A 294 14.02 -7.01 -11.24
C GLY A 294 13.47 -6.13 -12.36
N GLU A 295 12.13 -6.10 -12.46
CA GLU A 295 11.46 -5.48 -13.59
C GLU A 295 11.39 -3.96 -13.54
N ASN A 296 11.43 -3.31 -12.36
CA ASN A 296 11.29 -1.85 -12.30
C ASN A 296 12.45 -1.14 -13.03
N PRO A 297 13.75 -1.36 -12.72
CA PRO A 297 14.83 -0.79 -13.51
C PRO A 297 14.82 -1.25 -14.98
N LYS A 298 14.39 -2.51 -15.24
CA LYS A 298 14.25 -3.04 -16.60
C LYS A 298 13.22 -2.24 -17.41
N ARG A 299 12.04 -1.97 -16.86
CA ARG A 299 10.96 -1.20 -17.53
C ARG A 299 11.39 0.25 -17.78
N VAL A 300 11.98 0.90 -16.79
CA VAL A 300 12.37 2.32 -16.88
C VAL A 300 13.52 2.55 -17.87
N TYR A 301 14.56 1.71 -17.86
CA TYR A 301 15.79 1.92 -18.64
C TYR A 301 15.96 0.96 -19.82
N GLY A 302 15.11 -0.05 -19.99
CA GLY A 302 15.20 -1.05 -21.04
C GLY A 302 16.33 -2.07 -20.84
N HIS A 303 17.00 -2.09 -19.69
CA HIS A 303 18.11 -3.01 -19.41
C HIS A 303 17.60 -4.42 -19.11
N THR A 304 18.34 -5.44 -19.52
CA THR A 304 18.08 -6.81 -19.03
C THR A 304 18.59 -6.98 -17.60
N ARG A 305 18.11 -8.02 -16.89
CA ARG A 305 18.65 -8.38 -15.57
C ARG A 305 20.15 -8.64 -15.60
N MET A 306 20.70 -9.22 -16.68
CA MET A 306 22.15 -9.36 -16.88
C MET A 306 22.87 -8.01 -16.90
N ALA A 307 22.32 -7.02 -17.61
CA ALA A 307 22.91 -5.67 -17.68
C ALA A 307 22.81 -4.96 -16.33
N ASN A 308 21.68 -5.07 -15.62
CA ASN A 308 21.53 -4.50 -14.28
C ASN A 308 22.59 -5.05 -13.32
N ALA A 309 22.83 -6.36 -13.32
CA ALA A 309 23.87 -6.99 -12.50
C ALA A 309 25.29 -6.52 -12.89
N PHE A 310 25.56 -6.32 -14.17
CA PHE A 310 26.86 -5.78 -14.65
C PHE A 310 27.05 -4.32 -14.20
N ILE A 311 26.05 -3.47 -14.40
CA ILE A 311 26.08 -2.05 -14.00
C ILE A 311 26.35 -1.92 -12.49
N LEU A 312 25.72 -2.76 -11.69
CA LEU A 312 25.93 -2.78 -10.23
C LEU A 312 27.37 -3.21 -9.87
N ARG A 313 27.91 -4.27 -10.53
CA ARG A 313 29.32 -4.67 -10.35
C ARG A 313 30.29 -3.59 -10.73
N GLU A 314 30.07 -2.90 -11.86
CA GLU A 314 30.93 -1.79 -12.30
C GLU A 314 30.96 -0.66 -11.26
N GLN A 315 29.80 -0.31 -10.67
CA GLN A 315 29.71 0.70 -9.62
C GLN A 315 30.50 0.29 -8.36
N PHE A 316 30.33 -0.94 -7.90
CA PHE A 316 31.09 -1.46 -6.75
C PHE A 316 32.58 -1.57 -7.04
N ALA A 317 32.99 -1.95 -8.24
CA ALA A 317 34.41 -2.00 -8.63
C ALA A 317 35.05 -0.62 -8.59
N LYS A 318 34.42 0.41 -9.18
CA LYS A 318 34.85 1.82 -9.12
C LYS A 318 34.93 2.34 -7.69
N ALA A 319 33.93 2.06 -6.88
CA ALA A 319 33.92 2.46 -5.47
C ALA A 319 35.02 1.77 -4.66
N LYS A 320 35.31 0.49 -4.93
CA LYS A 320 36.37 -0.27 -4.25
C LYS A 320 37.75 0.30 -4.57
N GLU A 321 37.98 0.62 -5.85
CA GLU A 321 39.24 1.30 -6.26
C GLU A 321 39.37 2.65 -5.58
N HIS A 322 38.31 3.44 -5.51
CA HIS A 322 38.32 4.75 -4.84
C HIS A 322 38.56 4.60 -3.33
N MET A 323 37.92 3.62 -2.69
CA MET A 323 38.11 3.28 -1.28
C MET A 323 39.58 2.97 -0.97
N GLN A 324 40.26 2.19 -1.82
CA GLN A 324 41.66 1.87 -1.68
C GLN A 324 42.54 3.14 -1.75
N LYS A 325 42.29 4.05 -2.71
CA LYS A 325 42.99 5.35 -2.80
C LYS A 325 42.80 6.20 -1.53
N GLN A 326 41.62 6.18 -0.94
CA GLN A 326 41.36 6.87 0.33
C GLN A 326 42.17 6.26 1.47
N ASP A 327 42.23 4.93 1.56
CA ASP A 327 42.92 4.20 2.63
C ASP A 327 44.43 4.45 2.55
N GLU A 328 45.04 4.33 1.36
CA GLU A 328 46.46 4.64 1.11
C GLU A 328 46.81 6.09 1.46
N TYR A 329 45.92 7.04 1.08
CA TYR A 329 46.09 8.45 1.42
C TYR A 329 46.05 8.69 2.93
N CYS A 330 45.05 8.10 3.62
CA CYS A 330 44.88 8.26 5.06
C CYS A 330 46.01 7.60 5.88
N GLU A 331 46.56 6.47 5.39
CA GLU A 331 47.74 5.84 6.00
C GLU A 331 48.96 6.76 5.90
N SER A 332 49.13 7.39 4.74
CA SER A 332 50.19 8.38 4.52
C SER A 332 50.02 9.64 5.39
N VAL A 333 48.77 10.19 5.47
CA VAL A 333 48.42 11.33 6.34
C VAL A 333 48.71 11.00 7.83
N ALA A 334 48.34 9.81 8.29
CA ALA A 334 48.60 9.39 9.66
C ALA A 334 50.09 9.37 9.99
N THR A 335 50.93 8.87 9.07
CA THR A 335 52.38 8.84 9.20
C THR A 335 52.97 10.27 9.25
N VAL A 336 52.52 11.16 8.32
CA VAL A 336 53.02 12.54 8.23
C VAL A 336 52.51 13.42 9.38
N SER A 337 51.41 13.10 10.01
CA SER A 337 50.81 13.90 11.10
C SER A 337 51.71 14.12 12.29
N THR A 338 52.64 13.20 12.53
CA THR A 338 53.60 13.25 13.64
C THR A 338 54.86 14.04 13.30
N LEU A 339 55.02 14.48 12.05
CA LEU A 339 56.24 15.16 11.53
C LEU A 339 56.08 16.70 11.57
N SER A 340 57.13 17.40 11.18
CA SER A 340 57.15 18.89 11.19
C SER A 340 56.18 19.49 10.15
N ASP A 341 55.82 20.76 10.36
CA ASP A 341 54.91 21.48 9.48
C ASP A 341 55.46 21.66 8.05
N GLU A 342 56.81 21.70 7.88
CA GLU A 342 57.43 21.72 6.55
C GLU A 342 57.18 20.41 5.78
N VAL A 343 57.17 19.28 6.49
CA VAL A 343 56.89 17.96 5.90
C VAL A 343 55.39 17.84 5.56
N LYS A 344 54.49 18.31 6.43
CA LYS A 344 53.05 18.37 6.15
C LYS A 344 52.73 19.27 4.95
N ASP A 345 53.37 20.45 4.89
CA ASP A 345 53.24 21.37 3.76
C ASP A 345 53.72 20.71 2.44
N ARG A 346 54.88 20.04 2.45
CA ARG A 346 55.41 19.30 1.30
C ARG A 346 54.45 18.16 0.90
N PHE A 347 53.95 17.41 1.85
CA PHE A 347 53.02 16.31 1.58
C PHE A 347 51.79 16.81 0.82
N VAL A 348 51.16 17.90 1.28
CA VAL A 348 49.97 18.46 0.59
C VAL A 348 50.29 18.96 -0.80
N ARG A 349 51.48 19.52 -1.00
CA ARG A 349 51.93 19.96 -2.34
C ARG A 349 52.12 18.79 -3.31
N GLU A 350 52.64 17.65 -2.84
CA GLU A 350 53.00 16.51 -3.66
C GLU A 350 51.79 15.55 -3.85
N SER A 351 51.02 15.28 -2.81
CA SER A 351 49.93 14.30 -2.80
C SER A 351 48.54 14.91 -3.01
N GLY A 352 48.43 16.24 -2.90
CA GLY A 352 47.12 16.91 -3.02
C GLY A 352 46.26 16.82 -1.77
N SER A 353 44.96 17.04 -1.94
CA SER A 353 43.94 16.92 -0.89
C SER A 353 43.42 15.50 -0.83
N PHE A 354 42.67 15.19 0.26
CA PHE A 354 41.96 13.94 0.41
C PHE A 354 41.18 13.58 -0.86
N PRO A 355 41.28 12.33 -1.38
CA PRO A 355 40.53 11.91 -2.56
C PRO A 355 39.04 11.80 -2.25
N ALA A 356 38.25 12.76 -2.73
CA ALA A 356 36.82 12.82 -2.58
C ALA A 356 36.15 12.70 -3.95
N ASP A 357 35.08 11.90 -4.00
CA ASP A 357 34.18 11.78 -5.16
C ASP A 357 32.74 11.65 -4.67
N LEU A 358 31.95 12.69 -4.88
CA LEU A 358 30.54 12.73 -4.45
C LEU A 358 29.71 11.64 -5.08
N LYS A 359 30.05 11.16 -6.29
CA LYS A 359 29.30 10.10 -6.96
C LYS A 359 29.57 8.70 -6.39
N LEU A 360 30.70 8.54 -5.70
CA LEU A 360 31.12 7.25 -5.14
C LEU A 360 31.00 7.20 -3.61
N GLU A 361 30.80 8.33 -2.93
CA GLU A 361 30.87 8.47 -1.47
C GLU A 361 29.92 7.48 -0.77
N SER A 362 28.64 7.43 -1.17
CA SER A 362 27.66 6.54 -0.57
C SER A 362 27.93 5.06 -0.87
N THR A 363 28.41 4.75 -2.09
CA THR A 363 28.80 3.38 -2.46
C THR A 363 30.05 2.93 -1.68
N VAL A 364 31.03 3.81 -1.48
CA VAL A 364 32.18 3.56 -0.58
C VAL A 364 31.68 3.34 0.86
N GLY A 365 30.70 4.15 1.30
CA GLY A 365 30.05 3.98 2.58
C GLY A 365 29.45 2.57 2.78
N MET A 366 28.83 2.01 1.72
CA MET A 366 28.31 0.62 1.73
C MET A 366 29.45 -0.40 1.85
N LEU A 367 30.53 -0.24 1.07
CA LEU A 367 31.73 -1.12 1.15
C LEU A 367 32.38 -1.10 2.53
N ARG A 368 32.34 0.04 3.23
CA ARG A 368 32.84 0.20 4.60
C ARG A 368 31.85 -0.27 5.68
N GLY A 369 30.63 -0.65 5.32
CA GLY A 369 29.57 -1.03 6.27
C GLY A 369 28.95 0.14 7.04
N ARG A 370 29.10 1.38 6.54
CA ARG A 370 28.54 2.62 7.13
C ARG A 370 27.18 3.01 6.57
N VAL A 371 26.83 2.47 5.42
CA VAL A 371 25.54 2.68 4.75
C VAL A 371 24.84 1.34 4.63
N SER A 372 23.66 1.23 5.23
CA SER A 372 22.84 0.03 5.27
C SER A 372 22.08 -0.16 3.96
N MET A 373 22.07 -1.38 3.41
CA MET A 373 21.45 -1.68 2.13
C MET A 373 19.99 -2.11 2.30
N GLN A 374 19.07 -1.34 1.68
CA GLN A 374 17.64 -1.59 1.61
C GLN A 374 17.25 -1.89 0.15
N ASN A 375 16.94 -3.13 -0.16
CA ASN A 375 16.88 -3.58 -1.55
C ASN A 375 15.49 -4.03 -1.97
N HIS A 376 14.90 -3.36 -2.97
CA HIS A 376 13.65 -3.76 -3.63
C HIS A 376 13.91 -4.95 -4.56
N CYS A 377 13.34 -6.12 -4.27
CA CYS A 377 13.30 -7.32 -5.11
C CYS A 377 12.08 -8.16 -4.78
N TYR A 378 11.60 -8.95 -5.73
CA TYR A 378 10.42 -9.79 -5.59
C TYR A 378 10.70 -11.28 -5.76
N LEU A 379 11.46 -11.66 -6.79
CA LEU A 379 11.60 -13.03 -7.27
C LEU A 379 12.82 -13.76 -6.68
N PRO A 380 12.77 -15.09 -6.50
CA PRO A 380 13.88 -15.92 -6.02
C PRO A 380 15.19 -15.71 -6.77
N GLU A 381 15.16 -15.66 -8.10
CA GLU A 381 16.34 -15.47 -8.94
C GLU A 381 16.95 -14.06 -8.79
N ASP A 382 16.15 -13.06 -8.49
CA ASP A 382 16.62 -11.70 -8.24
C ASP A 382 17.27 -11.61 -6.86
N PHE A 383 16.74 -12.30 -5.83
CA PHE A 383 17.41 -12.42 -4.53
C PHE A 383 18.77 -13.10 -4.69
N GLU A 384 18.83 -14.25 -5.39
CA GLU A 384 20.08 -14.99 -5.63
C GLU A 384 21.11 -14.09 -6.32
N THR A 385 20.69 -13.36 -7.36
CA THR A 385 21.56 -12.47 -8.11
C THR A 385 22.12 -11.34 -7.23
N MET A 386 21.26 -10.71 -6.41
CA MET A 386 21.69 -9.64 -5.51
C MET A 386 22.63 -10.16 -4.44
N LEU A 387 22.34 -11.27 -3.81
CA LEU A 387 23.19 -11.90 -2.80
C LEU A 387 24.57 -12.28 -3.38
N ARG A 388 24.62 -12.80 -4.60
CA ARG A 388 25.85 -13.13 -5.29
C ARG A 388 26.68 -11.89 -5.61
N VAL A 389 26.07 -10.86 -6.25
CA VAL A 389 26.79 -9.63 -6.64
C VAL A 389 27.28 -8.86 -5.43
N THR A 390 26.47 -8.70 -4.40
CA THR A 390 26.89 -8.00 -3.18
C THR A 390 27.95 -8.79 -2.41
N GLY A 391 27.85 -10.12 -2.41
CA GLY A 391 28.84 -11.02 -1.80
C GLY A 391 30.24 -10.91 -2.42
N GLU A 392 30.35 -10.68 -3.75
CA GLU A 392 31.63 -10.44 -4.46
C GLU A 392 32.40 -9.24 -3.87
N TYR A 393 31.70 -8.30 -3.26
CA TYR A 393 32.27 -7.06 -2.71
C TYR A 393 32.18 -6.97 -1.18
N GLY A 394 31.67 -8.00 -0.51
CA GLY A 394 31.52 -8.02 0.94
C GLY A 394 30.43 -7.07 1.49
N VAL A 395 29.52 -6.61 0.64
CA VAL A 395 28.37 -5.79 1.04
C VAL A 395 27.24 -6.71 1.50
N ARG A 396 26.59 -6.38 2.62
CA ARG A 396 25.48 -7.15 3.15
C ARG A 396 24.14 -6.49 2.85
N VAL A 397 23.19 -7.27 2.35
CA VAL A 397 21.79 -6.88 2.24
C VAL A 397 21.18 -6.89 3.64
N ARG A 398 20.61 -5.78 4.09
CA ARG A 398 19.96 -5.65 5.39
C ARG A 398 18.50 -6.06 5.35
N ALA A 399 17.79 -5.65 4.29
CA ALA A 399 16.42 -6.06 4.05
C ALA A 399 16.13 -6.18 2.55
N PHE A 400 15.30 -7.18 2.21
CA PHE A 400 14.61 -7.23 0.94
C PHE A 400 13.21 -6.64 1.11
N HIS A 401 12.90 -5.65 0.30
CA HIS A 401 11.61 -4.97 0.29
C HIS A 401 10.70 -5.54 -0.79
N HIS A 402 9.40 -5.52 -0.53
CA HIS A 402 8.35 -6.23 -1.27
C HIS A 402 8.47 -7.73 -1.11
N ALA A 403 9.44 -8.35 -1.73
CA ALA A 403 9.87 -9.73 -1.53
C ALA A 403 8.71 -10.74 -1.45
N LEU A 404 7.68 -10.55 -2.29
CA LEU A 404 6.43 -11.32 -2.24
C LEU A 404 6.60 -12.81 -2.48
N GLU A 405 7.70 -13.23 -3.13
CA GLU A 405 8.02 -14.63 -3.37
C GLU A 405 9.17 -15.17 -2.51
N ALA A 406 9.61 -14.42 -1.49
CA ALA A 406 10.66 -14.85 -0.56
C ALA A 406 10.30 -16.13 0.22
N TRP A 407 9.01 -16.39 0.42
CA TRP A 407 8.48 -17.58 1.08
C TRP A 407 8.83 -18.89 0.34
N GLN A 408 9.16 -18.85 -0.94
CA GLN A 408 9.57 -20.01 -1.74
C GLN A 408 11.02 -20.42 -1.48
N VAL A 409 11.87 -19.52 -0.97
CA VAL A 409 13.31 -19.74 -0.83
C VAL A 409 13.84 -19.37 0.58
N PRO A 410 13.14 -19.71 1.66
CA PRO A 410 13.53 -19.32 3.01
C PRO A 410 14.91 -19.87 3.40
N GLU A 411 15.27 -21.09 2.97
CA GLU A 411 16.57 -21.68 3.29
C GLU A 411 17.73 -20.94 2.61
N MET A 412 17.54 -20.42 1.40
CA MET A 412 18.54 -19.59 0.72
C MET A 412 18.79 -18.29 1.50
N LEU A 413 17.73 -17.62 1.95
CA LEU A 413 17.82 -16.39 2.74
C LEU A 413 18.49 -16.65 4.09
N LYS A 414 18.17 -17.76 4.74
CA LYS A 414 18.77 -18.19 6.00
C LYS A 414 20.26 -18.55 5.86
N ALA A 415 20.63 -19.22 4.76
CA ALA A 415 22.01 -19.61 4.47
C ALA A 415 22.93 -18.41 4.19
N TYR A 416 22.39 -17.29 3.71
CA TYR A 416 23.14 -16.05 3.48
C TYR A 416 23.66 -15.43 4.78
N GLY A 417 22.99 -15.66 5.91
CA GLY A 417 23.43 -15.27 7.24
C GLY A 417 22.36 -14.59 8.07
N GLU A 418 22.63 -14.50 9.37
CA GLU A 418 21.75 -13.86 10.34
C GLU A 418 21.48 -12.40 9.96
N ASN A 419 20.24 -11.95 10.12
CA ASN A 419 19.77 -10.57 10.04
C ASN A 419 19.29 -10.03 8.68
N VAL A 420 19.03 -10.85 7.67
CA VAL A 420 18.25 -10.37 6.50
C VAL A 420 16.77 -10.33 6.89
N THR A 421 16.18 -9.15 6.82
CA THR A 421 14.75 -8.95 7.07
C THR A 421 13.97 -8.99 5.75
N VAL A 422 12.83 -9.66 5.74
CA VAL A 422 11.87 -9.59 4.63
C VAL A 422 10.81 -8.53 4.97
N ALA A 423 10.90 -7.39 4.28
CA ALA A 423 9.95 -6.28 4.41
C ALA A 423 8.89 -6.40 3.31
N THR A 424 7.71 -6.95 3.62
CA THR A 424 6.73 -7.38 2.64
C THR A 424 5.34 -6.76 2.85
N PHE A 425 4.42 -7.09 1.96
CA PHE A 425 2.99 -6.88 2.15
C PHE A 425 2.33 -8.18 2.64
N ALA A 426 1.24 -8.06 3.38
CA ALA A 426 0.44 -9.23 3.73
C ALA A 426 -0.43 -9.73 2.57
N GLU A 427 -0.94 -8.80 1.73
CA GLU A 427 -1.93 -9.12 0.70
C GLU A 427 -1.75 -8.38 -0.64
N PHE A 428 -1.11 -7.19 -0.67
CA PHE A 428 -0.96 -6.37 -1.88
C PHE A 428 -0.15 -7.09 -2.96
N SER A 429 -0.81 -7.51 -4.05
CA SER A 429 -0.25 -8.45 -5.03
C SER A 429 -1.03 -8.46 -6.34
N LEU A 430 -0.70 -9.35 -7.27
CA LEU A 430 -1.35 -9.63 -8.56
C LEU A 430 -1.30 -8.49 -9.60
N TYR A 431 -0.66 -7.37 -9.32
CA TYR A 431 -0.63 -6.20 -10.19
C TYR A 431 0.48 -6.22 -11.25
N LYS A 432 1.50 -7.08 -11.09
CA LYS A 432 2.60 -7.24 -12.04
C LYS A 432 3.18 -8.66 -11.97
N PHE A 433 4.01 -9.05 -12.96
CA PHE A 433 4.59 -10.39 -13.02
C PHE A 433 5.37 -10.75 -11.74
N GLU A 434 6.21 -9.86 -11.23
CA GLU A 434 6.98 -10.08 -10.01
C GLU A 434 6.12 -10.16 -8.73
N ALA A 435 4.86 -9.77 -8.78
CA ALA A 435 3.90 -9.86 -7.67
C ALA A 435 2.83 -10.93 -7.92
N TYR A 436 3.09 -11.88 -8.82
CA TYR A 436 2.06 -12.82 -9.28
C TYR A 436 1.97 -14.10 -8.44
N ALA A 437 3.02 -14.51 -7.73
CA ALA A 437 3.00 -15.71 -6.89
C ALA A 437 3.20 -15.40 -5.38
N PRO A 438 2.42 -14.45 -4.78
CA PRO A 438 2.44 -14.21 -3.36
C PRO A 438 1.76 -15.35 -2.61
N SER A 439 1.99 -15.45 -1.30
CA SER A 439 1.19 -16.27 -0.39
C SER A 439 0.69 -15.44 0.78
N LEU A 440 -0.58 -15.58 1.14
CA LEU A 440 -1.13 -15.00 2.38
C LEU A 440 -0.48 -15.61 3.63
N SER A 441 0.04 -16.83 3.51
CA SER A 441 0.80 -17.53 4.55
C SER A 441 2.30 -17.21 4.55
N ALA A 442 2.78 -16.30 3.69
CA ALA A 442 4.20 -15.96 3.58
C ALA A 442 4.82 -15.57 4.93
N GLY A 443 4.10 -14.77 5.74
CA GLY A 443 4.55 -14.37 7.07
C GLY A 443 4.77 -15.55 8.02
N LYS A 444 3.85 -16.52 8.04
CA LYS A 444 3.96 -17.79 8.78
C LYS A 444 5.20 -18.58 8.33
N ILE A 445 5.30 -18.85 7.02
CA ILE A 445 6.38 -19.68 6.45
C ILE A 445 7.76 -19.09 6.75
N LEU A 446 7.95 -17.79 6.50
CA LEU A 446 9.21 -17.11 6.78
C LEU A 446 9.56 -17.14 8.29
N ASN A 447 8.57 -16.89 9.17
CA ASN A 447 8.77 -16.93 10.61
C ASN A 447 9.15 -18.34 11.11
N GLU A 448 8.53 -19.40 10.59
CA GLU A 448 8.86 -20.81 10.94
C GLU A 448 10.31 -21.17 10.58
N HIS A 449 10.88 -20.54 9.55
CA HIS A 449 12.28 -20.69 9.17
C HIS A 449 13.23 -19.72 9.91
N GLY A 450 12.68 -18.89 10.83
CA GLY A 450 13.46 -17.94 11.63
C GLY A 450 13.85 -16.66 10.90
N ILE A 451 13.18 -16.34 9.78
CA ILE A 451 13.42 -15.11 9.01
C ILE A 451 12.52 -14.00 9.59
N PRO A 452 13.10 -12.83 9.98
CA PRO A 452 12.31 -11.71 10.46
C PRO A 452 11.42 -11.14 9.36
N VAL A 453 10.11 -11.01 9.64
CA VAL A 453 9.11 -10.44 8.74
C VAL A 453 8.70 -9.06 9.25
N ALA A 454 8.81 -8.04 8.40
CA ALA A 454 8.27 -6.70 8.64
C ALA A 454 7.19 -6.39 7.61
N TYR A 455 5.97 -6.06 8.06
CA TYR A 455 5.00 -5.47 7.16
C TYR A 455 5.29 -3.98 6.98
N LYS A 456 5.16 -3.50 5.75
CA LYS A 456 5.51 -2.13 5.36
C LYS A 456 4.43 -1.53 4.47
N SER A 457 4.42 -0.20 4.30
CA SER A 457 3.37 0.44 3.54
C SER A 457 3.67 0.62 2.06
N ASP A 458 4.83 1.13 1.70
CA ASP A 458 5.12 1.68 0.36
C ASP A 458 4.22 2.89 0.04
N HIS A 459 3.99 3.74 1.04
CA HIS A 459 3.00 4.80 1.00
C HIS A 459 3.26 5.80 -0.13
N THR A 460 2.37 5.83 -1.10
CA THR A 460 2.14 6.87 -2.09
C THR A 460 0.66 6.88 -2.51
N ALA A 461 0.08 5.71 -2.68
CA ALA A 461 -1.27 5.49 -3.16
C ALA A 461 -2.27 5.22 -2.03
N PRO A 462 -3.58 5.39 -2.25
CA PRO A 462 -4.61 5.01 -1.27
C PRO A 462 -4.51 3.56 -0.82
N GLU A 463 -4.23 2.63 -1.74
CA GLU A 463 -4.13 1.19 -1.46
C GLU A 463 -2.94 0.85 -0.55
N THR A 464 -1.90 1.67 -0.58
CA THR A 464 -0.70 1.50 0.25
C THR A 464 -0.64 2.49 1.42
N ASN A 465 -1.80 3.04 1.84
CA ASN A 465 -1.87 4.01 2.93
C ASN A 465 -1.28 3.47 4.23
N ALA A 466 -0.14 4.03 4.63
CA ALA A 466 0.58 3.64 5.85
C ALA A 466 -0.30 3.68 7.11
N LYS A 467 -1.29 4.58 7.19
CA LYS A 467 -2.24 4.65 8.31
C LYS A 467 -2.78 3.28 8.73
N TYR A 468 -2.88 2.33 7.78
CA TYR A 468 -3.49 1.02 7.99
C TYR A 468 -2.47 -0.14 8.05
N ILE A 469 -1.20 0.13 8.38
CA ILE A 469 -0.16 -0.92 8.44
C ILE A 469 -0.51 -2.02 9.46
N MET A 470 -1.22 -1.68 10.56
CA MET A 470 -1.69 -2.65 11.55
C MET A 470 -2.70 -3.65 10.96
N PHE A 471 -3.49 -3.24 9.96
CA PHE A 471 -4.37 -4.15 9.23
C PHE A 471 -3.58 -5.27 8.55
N GLN A 472 -2.42 -4.97 7.96
CA GLN A 472 -1.55 -6.00 7.37
C GLN A 472 -1.06 -7.01 8.42
N ALA A 473 -0.73 -6.54 9.64
CA ALA A 473 -0.38 -7.43 10.75
C ALA A 473 -1.58 -8.32 11.16
N GLY A 474 -2.80 -7.77 11.13
CA GLY A 474 -4.04 -8.52 11.34
C GLY A 474 -4.27 -9.61 10.30
N VAL A 475 -4.06 -9.31 9.01
CA VAL A 475 -4.10 -10.31 7.92
C VAL A 475 -3.05 -11.39 8.14
N GLY A 476 -1.79 -11.01 8.42
CA GLY A 476 -0.73 -11.99 8.70
C GLY A 476 -1.09 -12.91 9.88
N HIS A 477 -1.69 -12.36 10.95
CA HIS A 477 -2.17 -13.15 12.07
C HIS A 477 -3.31 -14.10 11.68
N ALA A 478 -4.27 -13.63 10.89
CA ALA A 478 -5.36 -14.47 10.37
C ALA A 478 -4.83 -15.69 9.61
N PHE A 479 -3.73 -15.52 8.86
CA PHE A 479 -3.02 -16.58 8.14
C PHE A 479 -1.85 -17.17 8.93
N HIS A 480 -2.03 -17.33 10.25
CA HIS A 480 -1.20 -18.11 11.20
C HIS A 480 0.19 -17.54 11.53
N LEU A 481 0.47 -16.27 11.27
CA LEU A 481 1.60 -15.62 11.93
C LEU A 481 1.27 -15.46 13.44
N PRO A 482 2.11 -15.97 14.37
CA PRO A 482 1.83 -15.85 15.80
C PRO A 482 1.54 -14.40 16.21
N GLU A 483 0.62 -14.19 17.16
CA GLU A 483 0.14 -12.88 17.59
C GLU A 483 1.26 -11.88 17.90
N GLU A 484 2.21 -12.30 18.76
CA GLU A 484 3.35 -11.45 19.12
C GLU A 484 4.23 -11.15 17.90
N LYS A 485 4.39 -12.11 16.97
CA LYS A 485 5.14 -11.90 15.71
C LYS A 485 4.43 -10.94 14.76
N ALA A 486 3.11 -10.99 14.71
CA ALA A 486 2.31 -10.04 13.96
C ALA A 486 2.45 -8.61 14.52
N LEU A 487 2.42 -8.43 15.84
CA LEU A 487 2.70 -7.14 16.48
C LEU A 487 4.16 -6.69 16.30
N GLN A 488 5.12 -7.62 16.42
CA GLN A 488 6.55 -7.33 16.17
C GLN A 488 6.80 -6.89 14.74
N SER A 489 6.04 -7.41 13.76
CA SER A 489 6.24 -7.12 12.32
C SER A 489 6.02 -5.65 11.95
N VAL A 490 5.34 -4.88 12.80
CA VAL A 490 5.08 -3.45 12.61
C VAL A 490 5.64 -2.57 13.75
N THR A 491 6.48 -3.14 14.60
CA THR A 491 7.10 -2.44 15.75
C THR A 491 8.60 -2.74 15.83
N SER A 492 9.01 -3.78 16.57
CA SER A 492 10.41 -4.05 16.89
C SER A 492 11.22 -4.67 15.75
N ILE A 493 10.62 -5.48 14.88
CA ILE A 493 11.33 -6.05 13.72
C ILE A 493 11.76 -4.95 12.73
N PRO A 494 10.86 -4.07 12.22
CA PRO A 494 11.28 -2.97 11.36
C PRO A 494 12.25 -2.01 12.05
N ALA A 495 12.09 -1.72 13.36
CA ALA A 495 13.03 -0.90 14.11
C ALA A 495 14.45 -1.49 14.12
N LYS A 496 14.59 -2.81 14.30
CA LYS A 496 15.87 -3.52 14.22
C LYS A 496 16.42 -3.52 12.78
N ALA A 497 15.58 -3.70 11.77
CA ALA A 497 15.97 -3.75 10.37
C ALA A 497 16.53 -2.40 9.85
N ILE A 498 16.16 -1.30 10.49
CA ILE A 498 16.72 0.04 10.23
C ILE A 498 17.76 0.47 11.25
N ASP A 499 18.32 -0.47 12.01
CA ASP A 499 19.38 -0.29 13.01
C ASP A 499 19.03 0.71 14.15
N LEU A 500 17.73 1.02 14.36
CA LEU A 500 17.22 1.95 15.39
C LEU A 500 16.49 1.24 16.54
N GLY A 501 16.57 -0.10 16.60
CA GLY A 501 15.97 -0.93 17.64
C GLY A 501 16.49 -0.68 19.07
N TYR A 502 17.46 0.20 19.24
CA TYR A 502 17.94 0.66 20.54
C TYR A 502 17.12 1.83 21.11
N ARG A 503 16.20 2.42 20.32
CA ARG A 503 15.45 3.61 20.75
C ARG A 503 13.97 3.61 20.38
N VAL A 504 13.55 2.90 19.32
CA VAL A 504 12.15 2.81 18.87
C VAL A 504 11.72 1.37 18.69
N GLY A 505 10.42 1.12 18.57
CA GLY A 505 9.83 -0.21 18.39
C GLY A 505 9.62 -0.99 19.68
N TYR A 506 10.03 -0.44 20.82
CA TYR A 506 9.82 -0.99 22.15
C TYR A 506 9.29 0.07 23.12
N ALA A 507 8.52 -0.38 24.11
CA ALA A 507 8.04 0.46 25.20
C ALA A 507 8.65 0.02 26.53
N ARG A 508 9.92 0.32 26.72
CA ARG A 508 10.75 -0.08 27.88
C ARG A 508 11.55 1.12 28.40
N PRO A 509 11.97 1.15 29.67
CA PRO A 509 12.80 2.25 30.19
C PRO A 509 14.02 2.54 29.31
N GLY A 510 14.26 3.82 29.02
CA GLY A 510 15.34 4.31 28.15
C GLY A 510 15.00 4.42 26.66
N TYR A 511 13.89 3.85 26.23
CA TYR A 511 13.39 4.01 24.84
C TYR A 511 12.64 5.34 24.67
N ASP A 512 12.53 5.81 23.44
CA ASP A 512 11.70 6.97 23.08
C ASP A 512 10.25 6.70 23.49
N ALA A 513 9.59 7.69 24.13
CA ALA A 513 8.24 7.53 24.63
C ALA A 513 7.19 7.64 23.51
N ASP A 514 7.20 6.65 22.63
CA ASP A 514 6.27 6.45 21.53
C ASP A 514 5.30 5.33 21.88
N LEU A 515 4.02 5.64 21.99
CA LEU A 515 2.95 4.70 22.37
C LEU A 515 1.69 4.92 21.55
N VAL A 516 0.95 3.84 21.37
CA VAL A 516 -0.40 3.86 20.80
C VAL A 516 -1.38 3.21 21.79
N VAL A 517 -2.44 3.94 22.14
CA VAL A 517 -3.56 3.43 22.93
C VAL A 517 -4.69 3.08 21.97
N TRP A 518 -5.15 1.82 21.98
CA TRP A 518 -6.14 1.30 21.03
C TRP A 518 -7.54 1.22 21.62
N ASP A 519 -8.58 1.33 20.77
CA ASP A 519 -9.98 1.14 21.14
C ASP A 519 -10.38 -0.34 21.32
N ALA A 520 -9.65 -1.24 20.66
CA ALA A 520 -9.84 -2.68 20.64
C ALA A 520 -8.48 -3.39 20.60
N HIS A 521 -8.46 -4.73 20.48
CA HIS A 521 -7.22 -5.46 20.18
C HIS A 521 -6.65 -4.97 18.84
N PRO A 522 -5.36 -4.58 18.74
CA PRO A 522 -4.83 -3.92 17.54
C PRO A 522 -4.93 -4.78 16.27
N LEU A 523 -4.92 -6.12 16.41
CA LEU A 523 -5.11 -7.06 15.29
C LEU A 523 -6.58 -7.30 14.93
N SER A 524 -7.55 -6.58 15.54
CA SER A 524 -8.98 -6.69 15.19
C SER A 524 -9.35 -5.78 14.03
N ILE A 525 -10.39 -6.13 13.28
CA ILE A 525 -10.93 -5.29 12.22
C ILE A 525 -11.29 -3.90 12.75
N GLY A 526 -10.82 -2.88 12.07
CA GLY A 526 -11.13 -1.49 12.40
C GLY A 526 -10.54 -1.00 13.73
N ALA A 527 -9.54 -1.67 14.30
CA ALA A 527 -8.84 -1.17 15.48
C ALA A 527 -8.28 0.23 15.21
N THR A 528 -8.58 1.17 16.09
CA THR A 528 -8.30 2.60 15.89
C THR A 528 -7.61 3.21 17.11
N PRO A 529 -6.55 4.00 16.91
CA PRO A 529 -5.90 4.71 18.01
C PRO A 529 -6.84 5.71 18.70
N LEU A 530 -6.95 5.61 20.02
CA LEU A 530 -7.58 6.61 20.87
C LEU A 530 -6.60 7.74 21.24
N GLN A 531 -5.30 7.39 21.35
CA GLN A 531 -4.21 8.33 21.52
C GLN A 531 -2.92 7.77 20.95
N VAL A 532 -2.13 8.65 20.37
CA VAL A 532 -0.77 8.39 19.93
C VAL A 532 0.16 9.34 20.66
N TYR A 533 1.20 8.79 21.30
CA TYR A 533 2.25 9.59 21.90
C TYR A 533 3.52 9.49 21.04
N ILE A 534 4.13 10.62 20.76
CA ILE A 534 5.44 10.70 20.08
C ILE A 534 6.37 11.56 20.94
N ASP A 535 7.55 11.03 21.26
CA ASP A 535 8.47 11.68 22.18
C ASP A 535 7.79 12.11 23.51
N GLY A 536 6.81 11.32 23.97
CA GLY A 536 6.02 11.58 25.18
C GLY A 536 4.89 12.61 25.02
N ASN A 537 4.69 13.18 23.82
CA ASN A 537 3.66 14.19 23.58
C ASN A 537 2.43 13.57 22.92
N PRO A 538 1.20 13.85 23.42
CA PRO A 538 -0.04 13.37 22.83
C PRO A 538 -0.30 14.08 21.50
N GLN A 539 -0.65 13.33 20.48
CA GLN A 539 -0.86 13.83 19.12
C GLN A 539 -2.33 14.01 18.76
N LEU A 540 -3.23 13.22 19.35
CA LEU A 540 -4.65 13.25 19.03
C LEU A 540 -5.42 14.12 20.04
N LYS A 541 -6.33 14.96 19.54
CA LYS A 541 -7.20 15.78 20.37
C LYS A 541 -8.43 14.97 20.79
N HIS A 542 -8.64 14.77 22.09
CA HIS A 542 -9.69 13.92 22.66
C HIS A 542 -11.09 14.20 22.07
N HIS A 543 -11.51 15.47 21.96
CA HIS A 543 -12.83 15.82 21.42
C HIS A 543 -12.99 15.44 19.94
N ILE A 544 -11.92 15.54 19.14
CA ILE A 544 -11.94 15.13 17.72
C ILE A 544 -12.10 13.62 17.63
N VAL A 545 -11.35 12.86 18.41
CA VAL A 545 -11.45 11.39 18.45
C VAL A 545 -12.86 10.95 18.86
N GLN A 546 -13.41 11.57 19.91
CA GLN A 546 -14.76 11.29 20.38
C GLN A 546 -15.82 11.57 19.30
N GLU A 547 -15.72 12.69 18.61
CA GLU A 547 -16.64 13.08 17.53
C GLU A 547 -16.52 12.11 16.35
N SER A 548 -15.30 11.83 15.92
CA SER A 548 -15.02 10.97 14.75
C SER A 548 -15.47 9.53 14.96
N MET A 549 -15.27 8.96 16.13
CA MET A 549 -15.62 7.58 16.45
C MET A 549 -17.08 7.41 16.91
N GLY A 550 -17.71 8.46 17.43
CA GLY A 550 -19.11 8.44 17.85
C GLY A 550 -19.43 7.38 18.92
N LYS A 551 -20.38 6.46 18.65
CA LYS A 551 -20.74 5.39 19.60
C LYS A 551 -19.60 4.44 19.91
N ALA A 552 -18.76 4.10 18.94
CA ALA A 552 -17.61 3.23 19.15
C ALA A 552 -16.66 3.77 20.23
N PHE A 553 -16.50 5.10 20.32
CA PHE A 553 -15.74 5.73 21.40
C PHE A 553 -16.39 5.51 22.77
N ASN A 554 -17.71 5.70 22.88
CA ASN A 554 -18.43 5.55 24.15
C ASN A 554 -18.41 4.10 24.63
N GLU A 555 -18.56 3.12 23.74
CA GLU A 555 -18.47 1.69 24.07
C GLU A 555 -17.07 1.32 24.56
N ALA A 556 -16.02 1.82 23.90
CA ALA A 556 -14.65 1.63 24.32
C ALA A 556 -14.33 2.33 25.66
N SER A 557 -15.01 3.43 26.01
CA SER A 557 -14.69 4.26 27.18
C SER A 557 -15.39 3.87 28.48
N THR A 558 -16.48 3.08 28.42
CA THR A 558 -17.36 2.83 29.58
C THR A 558 -17.30 1.42 30.16
N LYS A 559 -16.61 0.49 29.51
CA LYS A 559 -16.47 -0.90 29.99
C LYS A 559 -15.02 -1.21 30.31
N GLU A 560 -14.75 -1.73 31.53
CA GLU A 560 -13.54 -2.48 31.82
C GLU A 560 -13.63 -3.80 31.00
N THR A 561 -13.16 -3.76 29.78
CA THR A 561 -13.10 -4.94 28.93
C THR A 561 -11.69 -5.09 28.42
N PHE A 562 -11.02 -6.16 28.87
CA PHE A 562 -9.78 -6.57 28.23
C PHE A 562 -10.07 -6.92 26.76
N PRO A 563 -9.28 -6.40 25.81
CA PRO A 563 -9.52 -6.65 24.40
C PRO A 563 -9.45 -8.15 24.10
N VAL A 564 -10.48 -8.63 23.40
CA VAL A 564 -10.52 -10.04 23.00
C VAL A 564 -9.55 -10.26 21.85
N LYS A 565 -8.69 -11.27 21.97
CA LYS A 565 -7.78 -11.69 20.92
C LYS A 565 -8.57 -12.14 19.69
N PRO A 566 -8.25 -11.65 18.47
CA PRO A 566 -8.86 -12.15 17.26
C PRO A 566 -8.46 -13.59 16.97
N ASN A 567 -9.38 -14.36 16.40
CA ASN A 567 -9.13 -15.73 15.98
C ASN A 567 -8.30 -15.79 14.69
N MET A 568 -7.50 -16.84 14.55
CA MET A 568 -6.91 -17.23 13.27
C MET A 568 -7.95 -17.96 12.42
N ARG A 569 -7.77 -18.00 11.11
CA ARG A 569 -8.59 -18.78 10.17
C ARG A 569 -8.48 -20.27 10.51
N THR A 570 -9.56 -21.00 10.32
CA THR A 570 -9.55 -22.45 10.49
C THR A 570 -8.94 -23.09 9.24
N GLU A 571 -7.83 -23.80 9.40
CA GLU A 571 -7.20 -24.60 8.32
C GLU A 571 -7.42 -26.08 8.60
N LEU A 572 -7.81 -26.82 7.57
CA LEU A 572 -7.77 -28.28 7.60
C LEU A 572 -6.42 -28.77 7.10
N GLU A 573 -5.87 -29.78 7.76
CA GLU A 573 -4.69 -30.50 7.25
C GLU A 573 -4.95 -30.94 5.79
N PRO A 574 -4.00 -30.80 4.87
CA PRO A 574 -4.22 -31.06 3.44
C PRO A 574 -4.90 -32.39 3.13
N GLU A 575 -4.47 -33.47 3.77
CA GLU A 575 -5.04 -34.83 3.61
C GLU A 575 -6.50 -34.90 4.08
N LYS A 576 -6.83 -34.24 5.21
CA LYS A 576 -8.18 -34.19 5.74
C LYS A 576 -9.09 -33.32 4.85
N ARG A 577 -8.56 -32.19 4.36
CA ARG A 577 -9.26 -31.32 3.40
C ARG A 577 -9.60 -32.10 2.12
N GLU A 578 -8.61 -32.76 1.51
CA GLU A 578 -8.79 -33.55 0.31
C GLU A 578 -9.81 -34.68 0.50
N ALA A 579 -9.69 -35.43 1.58
CA ALA A 579 -10.62 -36.53 1.92
C ALA A 579 -12.06 -36.01 2.11
N PHE A 580 -12.24 -34.90 2.81
CA PHE A 580 -13.56 -34.30 3.05
C PHE A 580 -14.14 -33.73 1.76
N CYS A 581 -13.37 -32.95 1.00
CA CYS A 581 -13.84 -32.32 -0.23
C CYS A 581 -14.10 -33.34 -1.35
N SER A 582 -13.27 -34.39 -1.47
CA SER A 582 -13.56 -35.51 -2.40
C SER A 582 -14.82 -36.29 -2.04
N LYS A 583 -15.18 -36.37 -0.77
CA LYS A 583 -16.45 -36.95 -0.33
C LYS A 583 -17.61 -36.04 -0.66
N THR A 584 -17.50 -34.71 -0.40
CA THR A 584 -18.54 -33.74 -0.69
C THR A 584 -18.85 -33.62 -2.18
N ALA A 585 -17.84 -33.70 -3.03
CA ALA A 585 -18.02 -33.69 -4.49
C ALA A 585 -18.76 -34.94 -5.01
N LYS A 586 -18.68 -36.08 -4.31
CA LYS A 586 -19.35 -37.33 -4.66
C LYS A 586 -20.78 -37.41 -4.11
N SER A 587 -21.06 -36.75 -2.97
CA SER A 587 -22.37 -36.71 -2.35
C SER A 587 -23.26 -35.70 -3.06
N LYS A 588 -23.93 -36.16 -4.11
CA LYS A 588 -24.89 -35.29 -4.80
C LYS A 588 -25.96 -34.80 -3.81
N SER A 589 -25.71 -33.65 -3.14
CA SER A 589 -26.65 -32.72 -2.64
C SER A 589 -27.47 -33.10 -1.38
N SER A 590 -26.90 -33.87 -0.44
CA SER A 590 -27.52 -34.06 0.87
C SER A 590 -26.53 -33.82 2.01
N PHE A 591 -26.83 -32.81 2.87
CA PHE A 591 -25.93 -32.37 3.92
C PHE A 591 -26.67 -32.16 5.25
N VAL A 592 -25.93 -32.39 6.34
CA VAL A 592 -26.34 -32.00 7.70
C VAL A 592 -25.18 -31.15 8.26
N ILE A 593 -25.43 -29.89 8.47
CA ILE A 593 -24.42 -28.91 8.96
C ILE A 593 -24.88 -28.45 10.35
N ASN A 594 -24.10 -28.78 11.34
CA ASN A 594 -24.38 -28.50 12.75
C ASN A 594 -23.50 -27.36 13.29
N GLY A 595 -23.83 -26.81 14.46
CA GLY A 595 -23.04 -25.82 15.16
C GLY A 595 -23.12 -24.42 14.55
N ILE A 596 -24.24 -24.11 13.89
CA ILE A 596 -24.46 -22.77 13.33
C ILE A 596 -24.92 -21.84 14.46
N THR A 597 -24.17 -20.77 14.71
CA THR A 597 -24.43 -19.74 15.72
C THR A 597 -25.14 -18.51 15.15
N SER A 598 -25.01 -18.25 13.86
CA SER A 598 -25.61 -17.09 13.18
C SER A 598 -26.09 -17.43 11.77
N THR A 599 -27.22 -16.84 11.38
CA THR A 599 -27.73 -16.94 10.00
C THR A 599 -28.15 -15.58 9.45
N PHE A 600 -27.81 -15.32 8.19
CA PHE A 600 -28.12 -14.11 7.43
C PHE A 600 -29.02 -14.40 6.23
N LEU A 601 -29.74 -15.54 6.26
CA LEU A 601 -30.59 -16.02 5.17
C LEU A 601 -32.03 -15.50 5.27
N GLU A 602 -32.30 -14.41 5.97
CA GLU A 602 -33.62 -13.78 6.02
C GLU A 602 -34.07 -13.37 4.60
N ASN A 603 -35.25 -13.82 4.19
CA ASN A 603 -35.78 -13.60 2.84
C ASN A 603 -34.96 -14.26 1.70
N HIS A 604 -34.07 -15.21 2.01
CA HIS A 604 -33.34 -15.96 1.01
C HIS A 604 -34.27 -16.86 0.18
N PRO A 605 -34.13 -16.90 -1.19
CA PRO A 605 -35.05 -17.64 -2.07
C PRO A 605 -35.13 -19.12 -1.74
N GLN A 606 -34.02 -19.78 -1.39
CA GLN A 606 -33.92 -21.21 -1.09
C GLN A 606 -34.43 -21.59 0.32
N VAL A 607 -34.61 -20.62 1.24
CA VAL A 607 -35.02 -20.90 2.61
C VAL A 607 -36.55 -20.74 2.76
N PRO A 608 -37.26 -21.83 3.08
CA PRO A 608 -38.72 -21.77 3.30
C PRO A 608 -39.11 -20.75 4.39
N THR A 609 -40.23 -20.05 4.19
CA THR A 609 -40.72 -18.98 5.10
C THR A 609 -40.85 -19.45 6.56
N VAL A 610 -41.15 -20.72 6.78
CA VAL A 610 -41.26 -21.35 8.11
C VAL A 610 -39.98 -21.31 8.92
N PHE A 611 -38.82 -21.22 8.23
CA PHE A 611 -37.49 -21.21 8.87
C PHE A 611 -36.87 -19.81 8.95
N ARG A 612 -37.56 -18.76 8.52
CA ARG A 612 -37.02 -17.40 8.48
C ARG A 612 -37.01 -16.71 9.83
N ASP A 613 -37.81 -17.16 10.78
CA ASP A 613 -37.88 -16.60 12.13
C ASP A 613 -37.14 -17.52 13.11
N VAL A 614 -35.80 -17.44 13.08
CA VAL A 614 -34.93 -18.30 13.87
C VAL A 614 -34.35 -17.47 15.01
N SER A 615 -34.86 -17.66 16.21
CA SER A 615 -34.33 -17.12 17.46
C SER A 615 -33.70 -18.23 18.31
N GLY A 616 -32.50 -18.06 18.79
CA GLY A 616 -31.80 -19.02 19.64
C GLY A 616 -30.34 -19.27 19.20
N GLU A 617 -29.66 -20.10 19.91
CA GLU A 617 -28.28 -20.54 19.63
C GLU A 617 -28.27 -21.99 19.12
N ASN A 618 -27.25 -22.36 18.33
CA ASN A 618 -27.07 -23.73 17.78
C ASN A 618 -28.14 -24.18 16.79
N PHE A 619 -28.07 -23.70 15.56
CA PHE A 619 -28.89 -24.17 14.45
C PHE A 619 -28.23 -25.32 13.70
N THR A 620 -29.07 -26.10 13.01
CA THR A 620 -28.67 -27.10 12.03
C THR A 620 -29.27 -26.72 10.68
N LEU A 621 -28.45 -26.69 9.63
CA LEU A 621 -28.88 -26.58 8.24
C LEU A 621 -28.92 -27.98 7.64
N VAL A 622 -30.09 -28.40 7.12
CA VAL A 622 -30.29 -29.67 6.43
C VAL A 622 -30.61 -29.38 4.97
N ILE A 623 -29.73 -29.84 4.07
CA ILE A 623 -29.98 -29.83 2.62
C ILE A 623 -30.31 -31.26 2.20
N ASN A 624 -31.45 -31.44 1.52
CA ASN A 624 -31.90 -32.72 1.06
C ASN A 624 -32.13 -32.71 -0.47
N SER A 625 -31.26 -33.38 -1.21
CA SER A 625 -31.30 -33.41 -2.67
C SER A 625 -31.34 -31.98 -3.27
N GLY A 626 -30.37 -31.15 -2.89
CA GLY A 626 -30.22 -29.77 -3.39
C GLY A 626 -31.21 -28.73 -2.85
N LYS A 627 -32.14 -29.09 -1.96
CA LYS A 627 -33.10 -28.15 -1.38
C LYS A 627 -32.93 -28.02 0.13
N VAL A 628 -33.05 -26.80 0.66
CA VAL A 628 -33.09 -26.57 2.10
C VAL A 628 -34.32 -27.22 2.71
N ALA A 629 -34.11 -28.28 3.48
CA ALA A 629 -35.15 -29.02 4.13
C ALA A 629 -35.45 -28.54 5.57
N CYS A 630 -34.43 -27.99 6.25
CA CYS A 630 -34.56 -27.38 7.57
C CYS A 630 -33.42 -26.42 7.86
N LEU A 631 -33.72 -25.31 8.53
CA LEU A 631 -32.74 -24.42 9.17
C LEU A 631 -33.33 -23.99 10.51
N SER A 632 -32.99 -24.69 11.59
CA SER A 632 -33.54 -24.44 12.93
C SER A 632 -32.71 -25.19 14.00
N SER A 633 -33.20 -25.20 15.26
CA SER A 633 -32.57 -26.01 16.30
C SER A 633 -32.58 -27.51 15.91
N PRO A 634 -31.58 -28.30 16.36
CA PRO A 634 -31.47 -29.73 16.03
C PRO A 634 -32.76 -30.52 16.31
N ASP A 635 -33.49 -30.20 17.40
CA ASP A 635 -34.72 -30.86 17.76
C ASP A 635 -35.83 -30.63 16.71
N LYS A 636 -35.96 -29.39 16.22
CA LYS A 636 -36.93 -29.05 15.18
C LYS A 636 -36.55 -29.64 13.82
N CYS A 637 -35.27 -29.85 13.57
CA CYS A 637 -34.76 -30.48 12.35
C CYS A 637 -34.67 -32.00 12.40
N SER A 638 -35.00 -32.67 13.53
CA SER A 638 -34.84 -34.10 13.74
C SER A 638 -35.44 -34.98 12.66
N SER A 639 -36.63 -34.64 12.18
CA SER A 639 -37.33 -35.37 11.09
C SER A 639 -36.56 -35.21 9.74
N ALA A 640 -36.07 -34.01 9.43
CA ALA A 640 -35.30 -33.77 8.22
C ALA A 640 -33.94 -34.48 8.29
N ILE A 641 -33.26 -34.42 9.45
CA ILE A 641 -31.99 -35.13 9.72
C ILE A 641 -32.18 -36.64 9.51
N ALA A 642 -33.23 -37.26 10.16
CA ALA A 642 -33.48 -38.69 10.02
C ALA A 642 -33.74 -39.10 8.56
N LYS A 643 -34.46 -38.28 7.79
CA LYS A 643 -34.72 -38.52 6.38
C LYS A 643 -33.45 -38.49 5.53
N VAL A 644 -32.53 -37.54 5.80
CA VAL A 644 -31.27 -37.41 5.08
C VAL A 644 -30.29 -38.48 5.52
N ALA A 645 -30.17 -38.77 6.84
CA ALA A 645 -29.25 -39.77 7.39
C ALA A 645 -29.55 -41.22 6.90
N SER A 646 -30.74 -41.47 6.38
CA SER A 646 -31.06 -42.77 5.76
C SER A 646 -30.46 -42.97 4.37
N LYS A 647 -29.89 -41.94 3.77
CA LYS A 647 -29.21 -41.98 2.45
C LYS A 647 -27.75 -42.42 2.57
N SER A 648 -27.25 -43.12 1.56
CA SER A 648 -25.86 -43.59 1.52
C SER A 648 -24.84 -42.51 1.22
N ASP A 649 -25.29 -41.33 0.78
CA ASP A 649 -24.50 -40.20 0.21
C ASP A 649 -24.62 -38.89 1.01
N VAL A 650 -24.91 -38.98 2.31
CA VAL A 650 -24.97 -37.81 3.17
C VAL A 650 -23.58 -37.37 3.66
N THR A 651 -23.35 -36.08 3.65
CA THR A 651 -22.19 -35.46 4.30
C THR A 651 -22.61 -34.68 5.54
N THR A 652 -21.99 -34.97 6.69
CA THR A 652 -22.15 -34.20 7.92
C THR A 652 -20.94 -33.30 8.13
N LEU A 653 -21.19 -32.05 8.49
CA LEU A 653 -20.19 -31.05 8.89
C LEU A 653 -20.58 -30.50 10.25
N ASP A 654 -19.67 -30.63 11.22
CA ASP A 654 -19.82 -30.07 12.55
C ASP A 654 -18.91 -28.84 12.69
N LEU A 655 -19.50 -27.69 12.93
CA LEU A 655 -18.82 -26.41 13.10
C LEU A 655 -18.78 -26.03 14.60
N SER A 656 -17.80 -25.29 15.01
CA SER A 656 -17.66 -24.76 16.36
C SER A 656 -18.37 -23.40 16.51
N ASN A 657 -18.32 -22.57 15.49
CA ASN A 657 -18.92 -21.24 15.41
C ASN A 657 -19.42 -20.94 13.99
N GLY A 658 -20.37 -21.77 13.55
CA GLY A 658 -20.87 -21.72 12.17
C GLY A 658 -21.67 -20.47 11.86
N HIS A 659 -21.42 -19.87 10.69
CA HIS A 659 -22.22 -18.77 10.13
C HIS A 659 -22.70 -19.13 8.75
N VAL A 660 -23.95 -18.78 8.43
CA VAL A 660 -24.54 -19.09 7.12
C VAL A 660 -25.08 -17.82 6.47
N LEU A 661 -24.56 -17.53 5.28
CA LEU A 661 -24.83 -16.32 4.52
C LEU A 661 -25.40 -16.62 3.14
N PRO A 662 -26.08 -15.65 2.47
CA PRO A 662 -26.20 -15.68 1.02
C PRO A 662 -24.82 -15.58 0.36
N GLY A 663 -24.64 -16.09 -0.83
CA GLY A 663 -23.45 -15.86 -1.62
C GLY A 663 -23.19 -14.37 -1.77
N LEU A 664 -21.94 -13.93 -1.56
CA LEU A 664 -21.58 -12.53 -1.73
C LEU A 664 -21.50 -12.18 -3.22
N THR A 665 -21.89 -10.93 -3.54
CA THR A 665 -21.87 -10.38 -4.90
C THR A 665 -20.89 -9.19 -4.94
N ALA A 666 -19.79 -9.33 -5.69
CA ALA A 666 -18.75 -8.32 -5.80
C ALA A 666 -18.85 -7.52 -7.10
N LEU A 667 -18.75 -6.20 -7.04
CA LEU A 667 -18.27 -5.42 -8.17
C LEU A 667 -16.74 -5.46 -8.14
N THR A 668 -16.11 -5.87 -9.25
CA THR A 668 -14.64 -6.11 -9.33
C THR A 668 -13.96 -5.11 -10.25
N ALA A 669 -12.65 -4.98 -10.14
CA ALA A 669 -11.86 -4.11 -11.02
C ALA A 669 -11.65 -4.76 -12.40
N SER A 670 -11.35 -6.07 -12.42
CA SER A 670 -10.87 -6.73 -13.65
C SER A 670 -11.00 -8.25 -13.63
N LEU A 671 -11.74 -8.83 -12.70
CA LEU A 671 -11.81 -10.29 -12.52
C LEU A 671 -12.18 -11.00 -13.82
N GLY A 672 -11.27 -11.84 -14.32
CA GLY A 672 -11.44 -12.53 -15.59
C GLY A 672 -11.14 -11.70 -16.85
N MET A 673 -10.85 -10.38 -16.73
CA MET A 673 -10.46 -9.53 -17.86
C MET A 673 -8.95 -9.39 -18.01
N VAL A 674 -8.19 -9.55 -16.92
CA VAL A 674 -6.73 -9.59 -16.94
C VAL A 674 -6.22 -10.42 -15.76
N GLU A 675 -5.16 -11.21 -15.99
CA GLU A 675 -4.53 -11.98 -14.93
C GLU A 675 -3.35 -11.23 -14.29
N ILE A 676 -2.53 -10.56 -15.10
CA ILE A 676 -1.39 -9.75 -14.65
C ILE A 676 -1.51 -8.36 -15.28
N ALA A 677 -1.89 -7.37 -14.49
CA ALA A 677 -2.27 -6.05 -14.99
C ALA A 677 -1.20 -5.36 -15.88
N THR A 678 0.10 -5.61 -15.64
CA THR A 678 1.20 -5.03 -16.42
C THR A 678 1.68 -5.90 -17.58
N GLU A 679 0.98 -7.00 -17.91
CA GLU A 679 1.32 -7.92 -18.98
C GLU A 679 0.14 -8.07 -19.95
N ASP A 680 0.14 -7.27 -21.02
CA ASP A 680 -0.96 -7.15 -21.99
C ASP A 680 -1.43 -8.50 -22.56
N SER A 681 -0.50 -9.46 -22.72
CA SER A 681 -0.83 -10.80 -23.24
C SER A 681 -1.67 -11.67 -22.31
N THR A 682 -1.90 -11.23 -21.07
CA THR A 682 -2.67 -11.96 -20.05
C THR A 682 -4.09 -11.44 -19.88
N GLY A 683 -4.53 -10.51 -20.74
CA GLY A 683 -5.82 -9.87 -20.61
C GLY A 683 -6.52 -9.61 -21.96
N ASP A 684 -7.77 -9.13 -21.85
CA ASP A 684 -8.59 -8.73 -23.00
C ASP A 684 -8.05 -7.47 -23.71
N GLY A 685 -7.34 -6.63 -22.97
CA GLY A 685 -6.87 -5.32 -23.43
C GLY A 685 -7.76 -4.17 -22.93
N PHE A 686 -7.46 -2.96 -23.40
CA PHE A 686 -8.14 -1.73 -22.94
C PHE A 686 -8.94 -1.10 -24.07
N ALA A 687 -10.08 -0.49 -23.72
CA ALA A 687 -10.90 0.27 -24.66
C ALA A 687 -10.05 1.38 -25.33
N ASP A 688 -10.09 1.44 -26.68
CA ASP A 688 -9.29 2.41 -27.45
C ASP A 688 -9.84 3.84 -27.24
N PRO A 689 -9.08 4.77 -26.62
CA PRO A 689 -9.51 6.13 -26.36
C PRO A 689 -9.74 6.95 -27.64
N LYS A 690 -9.21 6.50 -28.78
CA LYS A 690 -9.38 7.16 -30.09
C LYS A 690 -10.70 6.78 -30.76
N LYS A 691 -11.35 5.70 -30.36
CA LYS A 691 -12.68 5.36 -30.84
C LYS A 691 -13.71 6.33 -30.28
N ASP A 692 -14.67 6.74 -31.09
CA ASP A 692 -15.76 7.59 -30.60
C ASP A 692 -16.68 6.76 -29.71
N GLY A 693 -16.51 6.87 -28.40
CA GLY A 693 -17.36 6.22 -27.39
C GLY A 693 -18.85 6.66 -27.44
N ASN A 694 -19.21 7.64 -28.31
CA ASN A 694 -20.60 7.97 -28.56
C ASN A 694 -21.26 7.05 -29.62
N ASP A 695 -20.50 6.22 -30.31
CA ASP A 695 -20.99 5.27 -31.29
C ASP A 695 -21.24 3.91 -30.62
N PRO A 696 -22.49 3.40 -30.62
CA PRO A 696 -22.80 2.10 -30.02
C PRO A 696 -21.98 0.93 -30.62
N GLU A 697 -21.52 1.02 -31.88
CA GLU A 697 -20.70 0.00 -32.53
C GLU A 697 -19.27 -0.05 -31.97
N ASN A 698 -18.83 0.98 -31.25
CA ASN A 698 -17.51 1.04 -30.62
C ASN A 698 -17.52 0.67 -29.12
N LEU A 699 -18.64 0.17 -28.59
CA LEU A 699 -18.72 -0.27 -27.20
C LEU A 699 -18.02 -1.62 -26.98
N ASP A 700 -17.21 -1.69 -25.93
CA ASP A 700 -16.66 -2.95 -25.47
C ASP A 700 -17.64 -3.64 -24.51
N TYR A 701 -17.76 -4.97 -24.63
CA TYR A 701 -18.61 -5.81 -23.81
C TYR A 701 -17.76 -6.86 -23.12
N ALA A 702 -17.64 -6.80 -21.80
CA ALA A 702 -16.82 -7.74 -21.01
C ALA A 702 -17.18 -9.22 -21.27
N LYS A 703 -18.42 -9.52 -21.62
CA LYS A 703 -18.88 -10.89 -21.94
C LYS A 703 -18.15 -11.55 -23.11
N TYR A 704 -17.47 -10.78 -23.97
CA TYR A 704 -16.73 -11.32 -25.11
C TYR A 704 -15.24 -11.58 -24.81
N GLY A 705 -14.67 -10.91 -23.79
CA GLY A 705 -13.26 -11.02 -23.41
C GLY A 705 -13.02 -11.79 -22.11
N VAL A 706 -14.05 -11.98 -21.27
CA VAL A 706 -13.91 -12.55 -19.94
C VAL A 706 -13.42 -14.01 -19.97
N GLN A 707 -12.46 -14.35 -19.11
CA GLN A 707 -11.93 -15.68 -18.83
C GLN A 707 -12.34 -16.08 -17.40
N LEU A 708 -12.85 -17.31 -17.20
CA LEU A 708 -13.36 -17.75 -15.90
C LEU A 708 -12.31 -18.53 -15.10
N GLU A 709 -11.11 -18.05 -15.09
CA GLU A 709 -9.99 -18.64 -14.36
C GLU A 709 -8.99 -17.59 -13.90
N GLY A 710 -8.09 -17.93 -12.99
CA GLY A 710 -7.02 -17.07 -12.50
C GLY A 710 -6.93 -17.04 -10.98
N LYS A 711 -5.83 -16.47 -10.46
CA LYS A 711 -5.56 -16.44 -9.01
C LYS A 711 -6.55 -15.59 -8.22
N ALA A 712 -7.04 -14.51 -8.82
CA ALA A 712 -8.04 -13.67 -8.18
C ALA A 712 -9.38 -14.39 -7.94
N PHE A 713 -9.72 -15.41 -8.75
CA PHE A 713 -10.88 -16.27 -8.49
C PHE A 713 -10.73 -17.10 -7.21
N ALA A 714 -9.52 -17.61 -6.92
CA ALA A 714 -9.27 -18.27 -5.64
C ALA A 714 -9.44 -17.30 -4.46
N ARG A 715 -8.98 -16.05 -4.58
CA ARG A 715 -9.22 -14.99 -3.60
C ARG A 715 -10.72 -14.71 -3.41
N ALA A 716 -11.50 -14.66 -4.48
CA ALA A 716 -12.95 -14.49 -4.42
C ALA A 716 -13.63 -15.64 -3.65
N ARG A 717 -13.27 -16.90 -3.94
CA ARG A 717 -13.80 -18.07 -3.22
C ARG A 717 -13.42 -18.10 -1.74
N LEU A 718 -12.19 -17.69 -1.38
CA LEU A 718 -11.76 -17.50 0.01
C LEU A 718 -12.62 -16.49 0.76
N GLY A 719 -13.15 -15.48 0.06
CA GLY A 719 -14.04 -14.44 0.59
C GLY A 719 -15.52 -14.77 0.53
N GLY A 720 -15.90 -15.98 0.10
CA GLY A 720 -17.30 -16.40 -0.02
C GLY A 720 -18.08 -15.67 -1.13
N ILE A 721 -17.38 -15.10 -2.11
CA ILE A 721 -17.97 -14.46 -3.28
C ILE A 721 -18.34 -15.56 -4.27
N THR A 722 -19.64 -15.65 -4.61
CA THR A 722 -20.17 -16.60 -5.60
C THR A 722 -20.45 -15.92 -6.94
N ARG A 723 -20.70 -14.59 -6.90
CA ARG A 723 -21.04 -13.78 -8.06
C ARG A 723 -20.14 -12.57 -8.16
N ALA A 724 -19.63 -12.30 -9.36
CA ALA A 724 -18.85 -11.10 -9.63
C ALA A 724 -19.41 -10.34 -10.83
N ILE A 725 -19.35 -9.02 -10.75
CA ILE A 725 -19.70 -8.10 -11.82
C ILE A 725 -18.40 -7.46 -12.31
N THR A 726 -18.02 -7.77 -13.53
CA THR A 726 -16.76 -7.31 -14.11
C THR A 726 -17.01 -6.39 -15.30
N PRO A 727 -16.57 -5.12 -15.25
CA PRO A 727 -16.59 -4.21 -16.39
C PRO A 727 -15.41 -4.48 -17.33
N PRO A 728 -15.46 -3.98 -18.58
CA PRO A 728 -14.27 -3.87 -19.44
C PRO A 728 -13.19 -3.04 -18.76
N LEU A 729 -11.92 -3.33 -19.09
CA LEU A 729 -10.78 -2.64 -18.51
C LEU A 729 -10.72 -1.17 -18.92
N SER A 730 -10.43 -0.30 -17.95
CA SER A 730 -10.14 1.12 -18.16
C SER A 730 -8.66 1.37 -17.87
N ALA A 731 -7.90 1.79 -18.90
CA ALA A 731 -6.53 2.22 -18.74
C ALA A 731 -6.44 3.70 -18.32
N GLU A 732 -5.28 4.10 -17.83
CA GLU A 732 -4.91 5.52 -17.74
C GLU A 732 -4.94 6.14 -19.13
N GLY A 733 -5.57 7.31 -19.27
CA GLY A 733 -5.82 7.90 -20.59
C GLY A 733 -6.86 7.16 -21.46
N GLY A 734 -7.60 6.20 -20.89
CA GLY A 734 -8.60 5.39 -21.57
C GLY A 734 -9.88 6.13 -21.97
N ALA A 735 -10.76 5.42 -22.67
CA ALA A 735 -12.05 5.96 -23.08
C ALA A 735 -12.92 6.30 -21.85
N PHE A 736 -13.62 7.44 -21.86
CA PHE A 736 -14.53 7.82 -20.78
C PHE A 736 -15.76 6.90 -20.70
N VAL A 737 -16.17 6.24 -21.78
CA VAL A 737 -17.13 5.12 -21.78
C VAL A 737 -16.32 3.84 -21.77
N ASN A 738 -16.34 3.13 -20.62
CA ASN A 738 -15.56 1.91 -20.42
C ASN A 738 -16.19 0.71 -21.14
N GLY A 739 -17.51 0.64 -21.21
CA GLY A 739 -18.26 -0.43 -21.85
C GLY A 739 -19.27 -1.10 -20.92
N VAL A 740 -19.74 -2.27 -21.32
CA VAL A 740 -20.80 -3.01 -20.62
C VAL A 740 -20.24 -4.16 -19.81
N SER A 741 -20.53 -4.15 -18.50
CA SER A 741 -20.10 -5.23 -17.58
C SER A 741 -20.89 -6.52 -17.75
N VAL A 742 -20.23 -7.63 -17.35
CA VAL A 742 -20.77 -8.99 -17.32
C VAL A 742 -20.91 -9.50 -15.88
N GLY A 743 -21.92 -10.31 -15.62
CA GLY A 743 -22.08 -11.04 -14.37
C GLY A 743 -21.60 -12.49 -14.50
N ILE A 744 -20.60 -12.88 -13.73
CA ILE A 744 -19.94 -14.18 -13.77
C ILE A 744 -20.01 -14.92 -12.43
N LEU A 745 -19.92 -16.25 -12.49
CA LEU A 745 -19.77 -17.10 -11.31
C LEU A 745 -18.28 -17.33 -11.00
N THR A 746 -17.95 -17.50 -9.72
CA THR A 746 -16.54 -17.66 -9.29
C THR A 746 -16.10 -19.12 -9.14
N ARG A 747 -17.03 -20.08 -9.33
CA ARG A 747 -16.73 -21.52 -9.25
C ARG A 747 -15.84 -22.01 -10.40
N THR A 748 -15.10 -23.11 -10.16
CA THR A 748 -14.09 -23.61 -11.09
C THR A 748 -14.59 -24.55 -12.17
N ASP A 749 -15.79 -25.12 -12.01
CA ASP A 749 -16.34 -26.18 -12.84
C ASP A 749 -17.32 -25.69 -13.92
N ARG A 750 -17.39 -24.37 -14.14
CA ARG A 750 -18.21 -23.73 -15.17
C ARG A 750 -17.37 -23.00 -16.20
N THR A 751 -17.87 -23.03 -17.42
CA THR A 751 -17.30 -22.33 -18.57
C THR A 751 -18.28 -21.32 -19.15
N LEU A 752 -17.85 -20.54 -20.13
CA LEU A 752 -18.74 -19.63 -20.87
C LEU A 752 -19.89 -20.38 -21.59
N LEU A 753 -19.73 -21.69 -21.84
CA LEU A 753 -20.68 -22.51 -22.59
C LEU A 753 -21.71 -23.18 -21.68
N ASP A 754 -21.48 -23.28 -20.40
CA ASP A 754 -22.30 -24.08 -19.46
C ASP A 754 -22.78 -23.30 -18.23
N GLY A 755 -22.95 -22.00 -18.36
CA GLY A 755 -23.59 -21.17 -17.34
C GLY A 755 -22.65 -20.44 -16.41
N GLY A 756 -21.35 -20.34 -16.73
CA GLY A 756 -20.40 -19.52 -15.97
C GLY A 756 -20.69 -18.01 -16.05
N VAL A 757 -21.53 -17.58 -17.01
CA VAL A 757 -22.09 -16.23 -17.10
C VAL A 757 -23.56 -16.26 -16.68
N PHE A 758 -23.90 -15.67 -15.53
CA PHE A 758 -25.27 -15.60 -15.04
C PHE A 758 -26.06 -14.38 -15.59
N ARG A 759 -25.34 -13.31 -15.98
CA ARG A 759 -25.94 -12.11 -16.57
C ARG A 759 -25.00 -11.54 -17.64
N PRO A 760 -25.36 -11.65 -18.95
CA PRO A 760 -24.48 -11.21 -20.04
C PRO A 760 -24.21 -9.70 -20.08
N GLU A 761 -25.17 -8.88 -19.63
CA GLU A 761 -25.11 -7.42 -19.61
C GLU A 761 -25.70 -6.92 -18.30
N VAL A 762 -24.88 -6.25 -17.47
CA VAL A 762 -25.29 -5.79 -16.13
C VAL A 762 -25.49 -4.28 -16.12
N ALA A 763 -24.51 -3.50 -16.57
CA ALA A 763 -24.53 -2.05 -16.54
C ALA A 763 -23.58 -1.45 -17.59
N LEU A 764 -23.89 -0.26 -18.06
CA LEU A 764 -22.92 0.57 -18.81
C LEU A 764 -22.05 1.33 -17.82
N HIS A 765 -20.74 1.23 -17.98
CA HIS A 765 -19.74 1.91 -17.15
C HIS A 765 -19.16 3.14 -17.84
N VAL A 766 -19.08 4.25 -17.10
CA VAL A 766 -18.56 5.56 -17.55
C VAL A 766 -17.67 6.13 -16.44
N THR A 767 -16.59 6.80 -16.80
CA THR A 767 -15.67 7.43 -15.86
C THR A 767 -15.67 8.96 -16.01
N ILE A 768 -15.80 9.69 -14.89
CA ILE A 768 -15.67 11.15 -14.80
C ILE A 768 -14.54 11.46 -13.80
N ASP A 769 -13.31 11.43 -14.28
CA ASP A 769 -12.09 11.68 -13.49
C ASP A 769 -10.96 12.25 -14.36
N ASP A 770 -9.75 12.32 -13.81
CA ASP A 770 -8.56 12.77 -14.54
C ASP A 770 -8.17 11.82 -15.69
N LYS A 771 -8.39 10.50 -15.54
CA LYS A 771 -8.12 9.51 -16.60
C LYS A 771 -8.98 9.79 -17.83
N ALA A 772 -10.28 10.02 -17.63
CA ALA A 772 -11.19 10.41 -18.72
C ALA A 772 -10.85 11.79 -19.32
N LYS A 773 -10.33 12.72 -18.49
CA LYS A 773 -9.88 14.04 -18.99
C LYS A 773 -8.71 13.91 -19.96
N GLU A 774 -7.79 12.99 -19.74
CA GLU A 774 -6.66 12.77 -20.65
C GLU A 774 -7.09 12.36 -22.06
N SER A 775 -8.10 11.50 -22.17
CA SER A 775 -8.61 11.04 -23.47
C SER A 775 -9.50 12.08 -24.19
N VAL A 776 -10.27 12.88 -23.44
CA VAL A 776 -11.32 13.76 -23.98
C VAL A 776 -10.94 15.24 -23.90
N GLY A 777 -9.94 15.58 -23.11
CA GLY A 777 -9.38 16.93 -22.96
C GLY A 777 -9.88 17.70 -21.74
N THR A 778 -11.17 17.64 -21.39
CA THR A 778 -11.72 18.34 -20.21
C THR A 778 -12.89 17.59 -19.57
N ILE A 779 -13.05 17.72 -18.25
CA ILE A 779 -14.25 17.22 -17.55
C ILE A 779 -15.54 17.80 -18.14
N SER A 780 -15.54 19.09 -18.48
CA SER A 780 -16.69 19.73 -19.15
C SER A 780 -17.08 19.00 -20.44
N THR A 781 -16.10 18.53 -21.21
CA THR A 781 -16.36 17.77 -22.45
C THR A 781 -16.88 16.36 -22.12
N VAL A 782 -16.36 15.68 -21.09
CA VAL A 782 -16.87 14.38 -20.62
C VAL A 782 -18.34 14.50 -20.25
N VAL A 783 -18.70 15.45 -19.39
CA VAL A 783 -20.09 15.69 -18.96
C VAL A 783 -20.99 16.04 -20.15
N LYS A 784 -20.52 16.89 -21.06
CA LYS A 784 -21.26 17.25 -22.28
C LYS A 784 -21.51 16.02 -23.17
N LYS A 785 -20.50 15.18 -23.40
CA LYS A 785 -20.64 13.97 -24.23
C LYS A 785 -21.60 12.98 -23.56
N LEU A 786 -21.51 12.75 -22.24
CA LEU A 786 -22.45 11.89 -21.52
C LEU A 786 -23.90 12.37 -21.66
N ARG A 787 -24.14 13.67 -21.46
CA ARG A 787 -25.48 14.27 -21.68
C ARG A 787 -25.98 14.07 -23.11
N LYS A 788 -25.09 14.14 -24.09
CA LYS A 788 -25.44 13.92 -25.52
C LYS A 788 -25.83 12.44 -25.74
N ILE A 789 -25.05 11.48 -25.19
CA ILE A 789 -25.36 10.05 -25.28
C ILE A 789 -26.76 9.76 -24.72
N LEU A 790 -27.08 10.30 -23.55
CA LEU A 790 -28.40 10.12 -22.93
C LEU A 790 -29.53 10.76 -23.76
N ALA A 791 -29.33 11.97 -24.27
CA ALA A 791 -30.31 12.64 -25.13
C ALA A 791 -30.54 11.90 -26.46
N ASP A 792 -29.49 11.46 -27.13
CA ASP A 792 -29.56 10.69 -28.37
C ASP A 792 -30.17 9.29 -28.17
N GLY A 793 -30.07 8.73 -26.96
CA GLY A 793 -30.71 7.47 -26.58
C GLY A 793 -32.20 7.56 -26.27
N GLN A 794 -32.70 8.76 -25.96
CA GLN A 794 -34.15 8.94 -25.71
C GLN A 794 -35.01 8.51 -26.90
N GLY A 795 -36.04 7.73 -26.65
CA GLY A 795 -36.94 7.19 -27.69
C GLY A 795 -36.41 5.92 -28.39
N LYS A 796 -35.19 5.43 -28.09
CA LYS A 796 -34.57 4.24 -28.70
C LYS A 796 -34.48 3.04 -27.76
N HIS A 797 -35.49 2.83 -26.94
CA HIS A 797 -35.48 1.95 -25.78
C HIS A 797 -35.06 0.47 -25.99
N ASN A 798 -35.19 -0.07 -27.17
CA ASN A 798 -34.81 -1.45 -27.48
C ASN A 798 -33.92 -1.56 -28.75
N GLU A 799 -33.39 -0.45 -29.23
CA GLU A 799 -32.64 -0.41 -30.49
C GLU A 799 -31.14 -0.36 -30.25
N THR A 800 -30.70 0.22 -29.12
CA THR A 800 -29.28 0.39 -28.79
C THR A 800 -29.09 0.34 -27.29
N THR A 801 -27.89 -0.04 -26.86
CA THR A 801 -27.45 -0.03 -25.43
C THR A 801 -27.67 1.36 -24.80
N PHE A 802 -27.39 2.46 -25.51
CA PHE A 802 -27.64 3.83 -25.02
C PHE A 802 -29.12 4.12 -24.85
N GLY A 803 -30.00 3.54 -25.70
CA GLY A 803 -31.45 3.64 -25.55
C GLY A 803 -31.95 2.86 -24.32
N GLU A 804 -31.39 1.70 -24.01
CA GLU A 804 -31.69 0.96 -22.81
C GLU A 804 -31.26 1.72 -21.55
N VAL A 805 -30.07 2.38 -21.57
CA VAL A 805 -29.61 3.25 -20.50
C VAL A 805 -30.53 4.47 -20.33
N ALA A 806 -30.86 5.16 -21.41
CA ALA A 806 -31.71 6.36 -21.39
C ALA A 806 -33.12 6.09 -20.86
N SER A 807 -33.63 4.87 -21.01
CA SER A 807 -34.92 4.40 -20.48
C SER A 807 -34.86 3.81 -19.08
N GLY A 808 -33.67 3.70 -18.44
CA GLY A 808 -33.46 3.10 -17.15
C GLY A 808 -33.53 1.57 -17.11
N LYS A 809 -33.60 0.92 -18.30
CA LYS A 809 -33.62 -0.55 -18.39
C LYS A 809 -32.25 -1.16 -18.07
N LEU A 810 -31.18 -0.54 -18.56
CA LEU A 810 -29.80 -0.87 -18.23
C LEU A 810 -29.22 0.20 -17.29
N PRO A 811 -28.71 -0.15 -16.09
CA PRO A 811 -28.10 0.80 -15.19
C PRO A 811 -26.91 1.52 -15.81
N LEU A 812 -26.72 2.80 -15.45
CA LEU A 812 -25.56 3.62 -15.77
C LEU A 812 -24.68 3.77 -14.53
N VAL A 813 -23.58 3.06 -14.48
CA VAL A 813 -22.58 3.16 -13.42
C VAL A 813 -21.57 4.24 -13.80
N ILE A 814 -21.46 5.28 -12.98
CA ILE A 814 -20.52 6.40 -13.20
C ILE A 814 -19.46 6.37 -12.11
N ASN A 815 -18.21 6.07 -12.49
CA ASN A 815 -17.09 6.21 -11.58
C ASN A 815 -16.77 7.70 -11.38
N ALA A 816 -16.97 8.19 -10.14
CA ALA A 816 -16.73 9.57 -9.75
C ALA A 816 -16.41 9.68 -8.26
N ASN A 817 -15.29 10.31 -7.95
CA ASN A 817 -14.81 10.51 -6.58
C ASN A 817 -14.92 11.97 -6.12
N ASN A 818 -14.79 12.94 -7.02
CA ASN A 818 -14.81 14.36 -6.70
C ASN A 818 -16.25 14.89 -6.49
N HIS A 819 -16.50 15.64 -5.43
CA HIS A 819 -17.83 16.15 -5.07
C HIS A 819 -18.43 17.12 -6.12
N TRP A 820 -17.61 17.87 -6.88
CA TRP A 820 -18.10 18.73 -7.96
C TRP A 820 -18.62 17.90 -9.16
N ASP A 821 -17.96 16.80 -9.47
CA ASP A 821 -18.41 15.88 -10.51
C ASP A 821 -19.70 15.18 -10.09
N ILE A 822 -19.79 14.76 -8.82
CA ILE A 822 -21.01 14.20 -8.25
C ILE A 822 -22.18 15.18 -8.32
N GLN A 823 -21.96 16.49 -8.12
CA GLN A 823 -22.98 17.50 -8.32
C GLN A 823 -23.44 17.59 -9.78
N GLN A 824 -22.54 17.43 -10.76
CA GLN A 824 -22.91 17.35 -12.18
C GLN A 824 -23.74 16.09 -12.47
N ILE A 825 -23.43 14.96 -11.84
CA ILE A 825 -24.22 13.73 -11.96
C ILE A 825 -25.62 13.94 -11.40
N ILE A 826 -25.77 14.60 -10.26
CA ILE A 826 -27.08 14.99 -9.70
C ILE A 826 -27.87 15.87 -10.67
N ASN A 827 -27.21 16.82 -11.36
CA ASN A 827 -27.86 17.63 -12.40
C ASN A 827 -28.27 16.80 -13.62
N ILE A 828 -27.44 15.80 -14.02
CA ILE A 828 -27.80 14.86 -15.09
C ILE A 828 -29.07 14.09 -14.70
N LYS A 829 -29.15 13.58 -13.47
CA LYS A 829 -30.34 12.84 -12.98
C LYS A 829 -31.60 13.70 -12.98
N LYS A 830 -31.49 15.01 -12.68
CA LYS A 830 -32.63 15.94 -12.77
C LYS A 830 -33.13 16.11 -14.20
N ASP A 831 -32.23 16.18 -15.18
CA ASP A 831 -32.55 16.39 -16.57
C ASP A 831 -32.96 15.09 -17.28
N PHE A 832 -32.52 13.95 -16.80
CA PHE A 832 -32.82 12.61 -17.31
C PHE A 832 -33.35 11.71 -16.19
N PRO A 833 -34.57 11.97 -15.68
CA PRO A 833 -35.10 11.29 -14.48
C PRO A 833 -35.27 9.78 -14.63
N ASP A 834 -35.50 9.31 -15.87
CA ASP A 834 -35.73 7.88 -16.16
C ASP A 834 -34.43 7.05 -16.09
N VAL A 835 -33.27 7.67 -16.25
CA VAL A 835 -31.97 6.97 -16.22
C VAL A 835 -31.71 6.42 -14.83
N ASN A 836 -31.39 5.13 -14.73
CA ASN A 836 -30.98 4.48 -13.49
C ASN A 836 -29.49 4.72 -13.26
N ILE A 837 -29.16 5.86 -12.62
CA ILE A 837 -27.78 6.26 -12.34
C ILE A 837 -27.31 5.63 -11.03
N VAL A 838 -26.12 5.04 -11.05
CA VAL A 838 -25.37 4.53 -9.90
C VAL A 838 -24.01 5.23 -9.86
N ILE A 839 -23.59 5.75 -8.72
CA ILE A 839 -22.22 6.25 -8.55
C ILE A 839 -21.35 5.10 -8.04
N GLN A 840 -20.20 4.88 -8.68
CA GLN A 840 -19.11 4.05 -8.20
C GLN A 840 -17.98 4.95 -7.70
N GLY A 841 -17.30 4.58 -6.61
CA GLY A 841 -16.22 5.40 -6.02
C GLY A 841 -16.71 6.16 -4.81
N GLY A 842 -16.92 7.47 -4.96
CA GLY A 842 -17.54 8.31 -3.93
C GLY A 842 -16.65 8.77 -2.78
N ALA A 843 -15.32 8.90 -2.98
CA ALA A 843 -14.38 9.33 -1.93
C ALA A 843 -14.79 10.68 -1.28
N GLU A 844 -15.28 11.65 -2.07
CA GLU A 844 -15.79 12.94 -1.60
C GLU A 844 -17.33 13.01 -1.54
N ALA A 845 -18.05 11.90 -1.73
CA ALA A 845 -19.51 11.85 -1.63
C ALA A 845 -20.05 12.35 -0.27
N PRO A 846 -19.34 12.21 0.87
CA PRO A 846 -19.75 12.80 2.14
C PRO A 846 -20.08 14.30 2.08
N LEU A 847 -19.40 15.07 1.22
CA LEU A 847 -19.60 16.52 1.11
C LEU A 847 -20.94 16.91 0.44
N VAL A 848 -21.58 15.96 -0.24
CA VAL A 848 -22.85 16.12 -0.95
C VAL A 848 -23.87 15.03 -0.60
N ALA A 849 -23.71 14.41 0.58
CA ALA A 849 -24.50 13.25 1.00
C ALA A 849 -26.01 13.55 1.07
N LEU A 850 -26.40 14.72 1.55
CA LEU A 850 -27.81 15.13 1.63
C LEU A 850 -28.44 15.33 0.24
N GLU A 851 -27.69 15.84 -0.71
CA GLU A 851 -28.13 16.04 -2.09
C GLU A 851 -28.26 14.70 -2.82
N LEU A 852 -27.33 13.77 -2.58
CA LEU A 852 -27.41 12.39 -3.08
C LEU A 852 -28.66 11.67 -2.56
N ALA A 853 -28.90 11.73 -1.27
CA ALA A 853 -30.08 11.12 -0.63
C ALA A 853 -31.39 11.69 -1.23
N LYS A 854 -31.48 13.03 -1.39
CA LYS A 854 -32.65 13.69 -2.03
C LYS A 854 -32.84 13.28 -3.48
N SER A 855 -31.77 13.04 -4.19
CA SER A 855 -31.79 12.67 -5.61
C SER A 855 -32.00 11.18 -5.82
N GLN A 856 -32.05 10.39 -4.73
CA GLN A 856 -32.19 8.93 -4.75
C GLN A 856 -31.17 8.24 -5.68
N ILE A 857 -29.96 8.77 -5.73
CA ILE A 857 -28.85 8.16 -6.47
C ILE A 857 -28.12 7.22 -5.53
N PRO A 858 -28.12 5.90 -5.75
CA PRO A 858 -27.38 4.97 -4.93
C PRO A 858 -25.89 5.02 -5.24
N LEU A 859 -25.10 4.55 -4.26
CA LEU A 859 -23.64 4.57 -4.32
C LEU A 859 -23.08 3.15 -4.11
N ILE A 860 -22.11 2.73 -4.93
CA ILE A 860 -21.22 1.61 -4.64
C ILE A 860 -19.90 2.21 -4.18
N LEU A 861 -19.69 2.21 -2.88
CA LEU A 861 -18.48 2.76 -2.25
C LEU A 861 -17.32 1.80 -2.49
N THR A 862 -16.32 2.22 -3.25
CA THR A 862 -15.14 1.38 -3.57
C THR A 862 -14.00 1.59 -2.59
N GLU A 863 -13.98 2.72 -1.87
CA GLU A 863 -13.00 3.05 -0.84
C GLU A 863 -13.71 3.33 0.48
N THR A 864 -13.75 2.34 1.39
CA THR A 864 -14.27 2.55 2.75
C THR A 864 -13.33 3.42 3.59
N ARG A 865 -12.08 3.54 3.14
CA ARG A 865 -10.96 4.25 3.76
C ARG A 865 -10.29 5.23 2.79
N PRO A 866 -11.01 6.20 2.22
CA PRO A 866 -10.47 7.11 1.24
C PRO A 866 -9.37 8.00 1.82
N ALA A 867 -8.55 8.56 0.94
CA ALA A 867 -7.47 9.44 1.28
C ALA A 867 -7.40 10.63 0.32
N PRO A 868 -6.91 11.80 0.76
CA PRO A 868 -6.70 12.96 -0.10
C PRO A 868 -5.44 12.77 -0.97
N SER A 869 -5.36 11.66 -1.70
CA SER A 869 -4.17 11.23 -2.44
C SER A 869 -3.85 12.10 -3.65
N SER A 870 -4.86 12.67 -4.31
CA SER A 870 -4.70 13.57 -5.45
C SER A 870 -5.37 14.91 -5.22
N TYR A 871 -5.06 15.93 -6.02
CA TYR A 871 -5.70 17.23 -5.90
C TYR A 871 -7.23 17.18 -6.13
N ARG A 872 -7.70 16.23 -6.91
CA ARG A 872 -9.15 16.04 -7.11
C ARG A 872 -9.83 15.30 -5.96
N HIS A 873 -9.08 14.61 -5.12
CA HIS A 873 -9.56 13.94 -3.92
C HIS A 873 -9.13 14.66 -2.62
N ARG A 874 -8.64 15.91 -2.71
CA ARG A 874 -8.06 16.65 -1.58
C ARG A 874 -9.01 16.86 -0.40
N ASP A 875 -10.31 16.83 -0.66
CA ASP A 875 -11.35 17.04 0.36
C ASP A 875 -11.95 15.70 0.85
N ALA A 876 -11.34 14.56 0.50
CA ALA A 876 -11.74 13.25 0.97
C ALA A 876 -11.58 13.14 2.50
N VAL A 877 -12.58 12.58 3.17
CA VAL A 877 -12.53 12.39 4.63
C VAL A 877 -11.60 11.22 4.97
N VAL A 878 -10.65 11.46 5.86
CA VAL A 878 -9.61 10.48 6.20
C VAL A 878 -10.06 9.42 7.22
N GLY A 879 -11.29 9.52 7.71
CA GLY A 879 -11.87 8.58 8.67
C GLY A 879 -11.27 8.67 10.10
N PRO A 880 -11.82 7.87 11.03
CA PRO A 880 -11.36 7.86 12.41
C PRO A 880 -9.84 7.57 12.53
N PRO A 881 -9.18 8.16 13.55
CA PRO A 881 -9.69 9.00 14.62
C PRO A 881 -9.78 10.52 14.30
N LEU A 882 -9.52 10.92 13.05
CA LEU A 882 -9.44 12.34 12.66
C LEU A 882 -10.76 12.92 12.18
N THR A 883 -11.58 12.14 11.47
CA THR A 883 -12.90 12.54 10.98
C THR A 883 -13.88 11.37 11.10
N PRO A 884 -15.19 11.59 11.04
CA PRO A 884 -16.15 10.49 10.83
C PRO A 884 -15.82 9.71 9.55
N SER A 885 -16.21 8.44 9.51
CA SER A 885 -16.02 7.62 8.30
C SER A 885 -17.00 8.01 7.19
N VAL A 886 -16.62 7.73 5.94
CA VAL A 886 -17.51 7.90 4.76
C VAL A 886 -18.83 7.16 4.98
N ALA A 887 -18.77 5.88 5.34
CA ALA A 887 -19.96 5.06 5.54
C ALA A 887 -20.91 5.65 6.59
N ARG A 888 -20.38 6.23 7.69
CA ARG A 888 -21.19 6.89 8.71
C ARG A 888 -21.93 8.11 8.16
N ILE A 889 -21.21 9.01 7.47
CA ILE A 889 -21.80 10.23 6.93
C ILE A 889 -22.89 9.91 5.90
N LEU A 890 -22.64 8.93 5.02
CA LEU A 890 -23.62 8.48 4.03
C LEU A 890 -24.85 7.86 4.69
N SER A 891 -24.66 6.99 5.70
CA SER A 891 -25.74 6.33 6.44
C SER A 891 -26.60 7.36 7.19
N GLU A 892 -25.99 8.30 7.92
CA GLU A 892 -26.69 9.35 8.65
C GLU A 892 -27.47 10.32 7.72
N ALA A 893 -26.99 10.52 6.50
CA ALA A 893 -27.69 11.31 5.46
C ALA A 893 -28.81 10.53 4.77
N GLY A 894 -28.92 9.22 4.95
CA GLY A 894 -29.92 8.35 4.32
C GLY A 894 -29.59 7.97 2.87
N VAL A 895 -28.32 7.98 2.47
CA VAL A 895 -27.87 7.50 1.16
C VAL A 895 -27.93 5.97 1.15
N TYR A 896 -28.56 5.40 0.12
CA TYR A 896 -28.54 3.94 -0.08
C TYR A 896 -27.21 3.55 -0.74
N PHE A 897 -26.45 2.67 -0.09
CA PHE A 897 -25.13 2.30 -0.61
C PHE A 897 -24.80 0.83 -0.42
N ALA A 898 -23.84 0.37 -1.21
CA ALA A 898 -23.14 -0.91 -1.13
C ALA A 898 -21.63 -0.67 -0.99
N VAL A 899 -20.88 -1.73 -0.69
CA VAL A 899 -19.42 -1.70 -0.60
C VAL A 899 -18.83 -2.65 -1.64
N ALA A 900 -17.79 -2.22 -2.30
CA ALA A 900 -16.97 -3.03 -3.20
C ALA A 900 -15.48 -2.80 -2.92
N ILE A 901 -14.62 -3.68 -3.43
CA ILE A 901 -13.17 -3.52 -3.44
C ILE A 901 -12.75 -3.37 -4.90
N VAL A 902 -12.48 -2.14 -5.31
CA VAL A 902 -11.98 -1.82 -6.66
C VAL A 902 -10.75 -0.94 -6.49
N THR A 903 -9.63 -1.37 -7.04
CA THR A 903 -8.38 -0.62 -6.98
C THR A 903 -8.31 0.40 -8.11
N ASP A 904 -7.80 1.60 -7.83
CA ASP A 904 -7.75 2.71 -8.80
C ASP A 904 -6.45 2.74 -9.62
N ILE A 905 -5.33 2.25 -9.06
CA ILE A 905 -4.00 2.39 -9.68
C ILE A 905 -3.76 1.29 -10.71
N MET A 906 -3.98 0.04 -10.33
CA MET A 906 -3.82 -1.09 -11.24
C MET A 906 -5.01 -2.03 -11.09
N PRO A 907 -5.64 -2.49 -12.18
CA PRO A 907 -6.76 -3.40 -12.09
C PRO A 907 -6.27 -4.75 -11.54
N ALA A 908 -6.47 -4.96 -10.24
CA ALA A 908 -6.09 -6.20 -9.55
C ALA A 908 -7.06 -6.50 -8.42
N ASP A 909 -7.64 -7.68 -8.47
CA ASP A 909 -8.66 -8.12 -7.50
C ASP A 909 -8.03 -8.99 -6.38
N TYR A 910 -6.86 -8.57 -5.89
CA TYR A 910 -6.10 -9.32 -4.88
C TYR A 910 -6.76 -9.37 -3.50
N ARG A 911 -7.64 -8.41 -3.19
CA ARG A 911 -8.32 -8.28 -1.88
C ARG A 911 -9.75 -8.84 -1.86
N LEU A 912 -10.19 -9.57 -2.88
CA LEU A 912 -11.56 -10.10 -2.91
C LEU A 912 -11.88 -11.00 -1.70
N HIS A 913 -10.87 -11.64 -1.08
CA HIS A 913 -11.04 -12.41 0.14
C HIS A 913 -11.44 -11.56 1.37
N ASP A 914 -11.26 -10.23 1.32
CA ASP A 914 -11.56 -9.29 2.40
C ASP A 914 -12.91 -8.57 2.24
N LEU A 915 -13.72 -8.90 1.23
CA LEU A 915 -14.95 -8.14 0.94
C LEU A 915 -15.88 -8.02 2.15
N ALA A 916 -16.07 -9.10 2.91
CA ALA A 916 -16.86 -9.08 4.13
C ALA A 916 -16.19 -8.25 5.25
N LEU A 917 -14.86 -8.23 5.31
CA LEU A 917 -14.10 -7.43 6.27
C LEU A 917 -14.20 -5.92 5.99
N GLU A 918 -14.24 -5.52 4.72
CA GLU A 918 -14.51 -4.12 4.34
C GLU A 918 -15.93 -3.69 4.75
N ALA A 919 -16.90 -4.58 4.61
CA ALA A 919 -18.26 -4.33 5.10
C ALA A 919 -18.29 -4.20 6.63
N ALA A 920 -17.55 -5.04 7.36
CA ALA A 920 -17.41 -4.95 8.82
C ALA A 920 -16.79 -3.63 9.25
N TRP A 921 -15.74 -3.19 8.55
CA TRP A 921 -15.11 -1.89 8.80
C TRP A 921 -16.08 -0.72 8.59
N ALA A 922 -16.81 -0.72 7.47
CA ALA A 922 -17.82 0.31 7.18
C ALA A 922 -18.92 0.31 8.25
N ALA A 923 -19.40 -0.86 8.65
CA ALA A 923 -20.48 -1.03 9.62
C ALA A 923 -20.11 -0.57 11.03
N LYS A 924 -18.87 -0.83 11.49
CA LYS A 924 -18.37 -0.43 12.82
C LYS A 924 -18.64 1.04 13.11
N TYR A 925 -18.36 1.91 12.15
CA TYR A 925 -18.48 3.36 12.35
C TYR A 925 -19.81 3.94 11.89
N ALA A 926 -20.53 3.25 11.00
CA ALA A 926 -21.87 3.66 10.55
C ALA A 926 -23.00 3.20 11.50
N ASN A 927 -22.66 2.53 12.61
CA ASN A 927 -23.60 1.94 13.56
C ASN A 927 -24.59 0.97 12.88
N LEU A 928 -24.11 0.21 11.89
CA LEU A 928 -24.88 -0.85 11.25
C LEU A 928 -24.64 -2.16 12.00
N GLY A 929 -25.66 -3.01 12.06
CA GLY A 929 -25.53 -4.34 12.61
C GLY A 929 -24.92 -5.34 11.60
N ASP A 930 -24.62 -6.55 12.06
CA ASP A 930 -24.01 -7.60 11.23
C ASP A 930 -24.83 -7.92 9.98
N LYS A 931 -26.15 -7.90 10.09
CA LYS A 931 -27.07 -8.16 8.95
C LYS A 931 -26.97 -7.06 7.89
N GLU A 932 -26.93 -5.81 8.32
CA GLU A 932 -26.74 -4.68 7.42
C GLU A 932 -25.35 -4.72 6.80
N ALA A 933 -24.31 -5.09 7.56
CA ALA A 933 -22.93 -5.25 7.04
C ALA A 933 -22.89 -6.29 5.89
N ILE A 934 -23.44 -7.48 6.09
CA ILE A 934 -23.51 -8.51 5.05
C ILE A 934 -24.34 -8.02 3.83
N ARG A 935 -25.39 -7.26 4.05
CA ARG A 935 -26.18 -6.69 2.94
C ARG A 935 -25.40 -5.71 2.09
N LEU A 936 -24.44 -4.98 2.65
CA LEU A 936 -23.58 -4.05 1.90
C LEU A 936 -22.80 -4.74 0.77
N VAL A 937 -22.49 -6.03 0.92
CA VAL A 937 -21.67 -6.83 -0.01
C VAL A 937 -22.46 -8.00 -0.64
N SER A 938 -23.78 -7.94 -0.57
CA SER A 938 -24.69 -8.93 -1.16
C SER A 938 -25.94 -8.23 -1.70
N GLY A 939 -27.03 -8.25 -0.95
CA GLY A 939 -28.33 -7.76 -1.37
C GLY A 939 -28.38 -6.30 -1.83
N ASN A 940 -27.57 -5.40 -1.25
CA ASN A 940 -27.54 -3.99 -1.68
C ASN A 940 -26.88 -3.83 -3.06
N VAL A 941 -25.79 -4.58 -3.35
CA VAL A 941 -25.18 -4.59 -4.69
C VAL A 941 -26.18 -5.04 -5.74
N GLU A 942 -26.92 -6.14 -5.43
CA GLU A 942 -27.93 -6.70 -6.32
C GLU A 942 -29.08 -5.71 -6.56
N ASP A 943 -29.58 -5.06 -5.50
CA ASP A 943 -30.64 -4.05 -5.62
C ASP A 943 -30.20 -2.84 -6.46
N ILE A 944 -29.01 -2.33 -6.22
CA ILE A 944 -28.47 -1.16 -6.92
C ILE A 944 -28.29 -1.45 -8.41
N LEU A 945 -27.83 -2.66 -8.77
CA LEU A 945 -27.59 -3.05 -10.17
C LEU A 945 -28.79 -3.72 -10.83
N GLY A 946 -29.94 -3.83 -10.13
CA GLY A 946 -31.14 -4.48 -10.66
C GLY A 946 -30.97 -5.97 -10.95
N LEU A 947 -30.13 -6.64 -10.18
CA LEU A 947 -29.87 -8.08 -10.31
C LEU A 947 -30.88 -8.91 -9.49
N PRO A 948 -31.16 -10.16 -9.92
CA PRO A 948 -31.91 -11.07 -9.10
C PRO A 948 -31.13 -11.42 -7.83
N LYS A 949 -31.81 -11.56 -6.70
CA LYS A 949 -31.20 -11.99 -5.45
C LYS A 949 -30.49 -13.34 -5.62
N SER A 950 -29.29 -13.43 -5.04
CA SER A 950 -28.56 -14.70 -5.03
C SER A 950 -29.36 -15.78 -4.32
N SER A 951 -29.40 -16.96 -4.93
CA SER A 951 -29.94 -18.19 -4.32
C SER A 951 -28.84 -19.07 -3.73
N ASP A 952 -27.60 -18.61 -3.77
CA ASP A 952 -26.42 -19.33 -3.27
C ASP A 952 -26.34 -19.23 -1.74
N ILE A 953 -25.76 -20.23 -1.10
CA ILE A 953 -25.57 -20.31 0.35
C ILE A 953 -24.09 -20.58 0.64
N VAL A 954 -23.49 -19.75 1.49
CA VAL A 954 -22.09 -19.94 1.93
C VAL A 954 -22.08 -20.19 3.44
N VAL A 955 -21.39 -21.26 3.81
CA VAL A 955 -21.20 -21.71 5.18
C VAL A 955 -19.78 -21.38 5.62
N TRP A 956 -19.67 -20.71 6.77
CA TRP A 956 -18.41 -20.29 7.35
C TRP A 956 -18.17 -20.96 8.70
N GLU A 957 -16.91 -21.25 9.01
CA GLU A 957 -16.42 -21.46 10.37
C GLU A 957 -15.85 -20.13 10.87
N GLY A 958 -16.37 -19.61 11.98
CA GLY A 958 -16.08 -18.25 12.45
C GLY A 958 -16.89 -17.15 11.77
N SER A 959 -16.86 -15.95 12.34
CA SER A 959 -17.60 -14.80 11.78
C SER A 959 -16.95 -14.30 10.48
N PRO A 960 -17.71 -14.13 9.39
CA PRO A 960 -17.20 -13.53 8.14
C PRO A 960 -16.79 -12.05 8.31
N LEU A 961 -17.26 -11.40 9.38
CA LEU A 961 -16.98 -10.00 9.72
C LEU A 961 -15.73 -9.85 10.62
N GLU A 962 -15.00 -10.95 10.87
CA GLU A 962 -13.75 -10.99 11.61
C GLU A 962 -12.65 -11.68 10.80
N PHE A 963 -11.39 -11.38 11.08
CA PHE A 963 -10.24 -11.97 10.38
C PHE A 963 -10.22 -13.52 10.40
N GLY A 964 -10.70 -14.14 11.49
CA GLY A 964 -10.72 -15.59 11.65
C GLY A 964 -11.79 -16.32 10.83
N GLY A 965 -12.70 -15.62 10.17
CA GLY A 965 -13.73 -16.22 9.35
C GLY A 965 -13.18 -17.03 8.18
N THR A 966 -13.66 -18.26 7.99
CA THR A 966 -13.18 -19.20 6.95
C THR A 966 -14.37 -19.83 6.24
N VAL A 967 -14.40 -19.78 4.91
CA VAL A 967 -15.40 -20.50 4.12
C VAL A 967 -15.18 -21.99 4.26
N ALA A 968 -16.19 -22.70 4.76
CA ALA A 968 -16.19 -24.17 4.85
C ALA A 968 -16.80 -24.82 3.61
N LEU A 969 -17.98 -24.35 3.20
CA LEU A 969 -18.67 -24.83 2.00
C LEU A 969 -19.39 -23.66 1.30
N SER A 970 -19.29 -23.63 -0.02
CA SER A 970 -20.14 -22.78 -0.86
C SER A 970 -21.09 -23.65 -1.67
N PHE A 971 -22.37 -23.32 -1.64
CA PHE A 971 -23.42 -23.95 -2.41
C PHE A 971 -23.96 -22.94 -3.41
N GLU A 972 -23.95 -23.31 -4.67
CA GLU A 972 -24.53 -22.53 -5.76
C GLU A 972 -25.67 -23.29 -6.41
N VAL A 973 -26.63 -22.57 -6.99
CA VAL A 973 -27.76 -23.21 -7.66
C VAL A 973 -27.41 -23.64 -9.08
N ASP A 974 -27.86 -24.84 -9.44
CA ASP A 974 -27.77 -25.37 -10.81
C ASP A 974 -28.97 -24.87 -11.69
N GLN A 975 -29.03 -25.33 -12.92
CA GLN A 975 -30.10 -24.99 -13.87
C GLN A 975 -31.50 -25.50 -13.42
N ASN A 976 -31.57 -26.44 -12.48
CA ASN A 976 -32.79 -26.95 -11.91
C ASN A 976 -33.18 -26.27 -10.58
N ASP A 977 -32.48 -25.20 -10.22
CA ASP A 977 -32.58 -24.48 -8.95
C ASP A 977 -32.23 -25.38 -7.73
N ASP A 978 -31.34 -26.38 -7.92
CA ASP A 978 -30.82 -27.25 -6.88
C ASP A 978 -29.44 -26.78 -6.40
N LEU A 979 -29.20 -26.77 -5.09
CA LEU A 979 -27.94 -26.43 -4.48
C LEU A 979 -26.88 -27.52 -4.72
N GLU A 980 -25.78 -27.14 -5.31
CA GLU A 980 -24.59 -27.96 -5.53
C GLU A 980 -23.37 -27.36 -4.82
N VAL A 981 -22.42 -28.18 -4.38
CA VAL A 981 -21.16 -27.69 -3.79
C VAL A 981 -20.31 -27.06 -4.89
N ALA A 982 -20.04 -25.78 -4.76
CA ALA A 982 -19.20 -25.01 -5.66
C ALA A 982 -17.76 -24.83 -5.14
N ALA A 983 -17.60 -24.68 -3.81
CA ALA A 983 -16.31 -24.63 -3.16
C ALA A 983 -16.35 -25.35 -1.81
N CYS A 984 -15.21 -25.95 -1.44
CA CYS A 984 -15.05 -26.75 -0.22
C CYS A 984 -13.71 -26.38 0.40
N TRP A 985 -13.74 -25.74 1.55
CA TRP A 985 -12.55 -25.22 2.24
C TRP A 985 -11.55 -24.60 1.25
N PRO A 986 -11.96 -23.53 0.53
CA PRO A 986 -11.13 -22.99 -0.55
C PRO A 986 -9.76 -22.55 -0.03
N HIS A 987 -8.75 -22.70 -0.89
CA HIS A 987 -7.37 -22.30 -0.63
C HIS A 987 -6.89 -21.32 -1.69
N GLU A 988 -5.89 -20.50 -1.37
CA GLU A 988 -5.36 -19.49 -2.30
C GLU A 988 -4.73 -20.07 -3.58
N ASP A 989 -4.34 -21.35 -3.56
CA ASP A 989 -3.75 -22.08 -4.69
C ASP A 989 -4.78 -22.87 -5.50
N ASP A 990 -6.05 -22.87 -5.12
CA ASP A 990 -7.13 -23.57 -5.84
C ASP A 990 -7.42 -22.84 -7.17
N ARG A 991 -6.95 -23.41 -8.30
CA ARG A 991 -7.17 -22.88 -9.66
C ARG A 991 -8.53 -23.23 -10.21
#